data_4c1a9f9f9a4070f86eefb71d8582b35f
#
_entry.id   4c1a9f9f9a4070f86eefb71d8582b35f
#
_cell.length_a   1.000
_cell.length_b   1.000
_cell.length_c   1.000
_cell.angle_alpha   90.00
_cell.angle_beta   90.00
_cell.angle_gamma   90.00
#
_symmetry.space_group_name_H-M   'P 1'
#
loop_
_entity.id
_entity.type
_entity.pdbx_description
1 polymer ?
#
loop_
_entity_poly.entity_id
_entity_poly.type
_entity_poly.pdbx_seq_one_letter_code
_entity_poly.pdbx_strand_id
1 'polypeptide(L)'
;MSEENKDEILNETDVTNEATNDTATPEAHSDYHPSGVKDEEGKLQLTGMYQNWFLDYASYVILERAVPHLGDGLKPVQRRILHSMKLLDDGRYNKVANVVGHTMQFHPHGDASIGDALVQLGQKNLLIDCQGNWGNILTGDSAAAPRYIEARLSKFALDVLFNPKTTEWKMSYDGRKKEPVSLPVKFPLLLAQGAEGIAVGLSAKILPHNFGELCEAAIKYLHGEEFHLYPDFLTGGSIDVSRYNDGMRGGAVKVRAKIEKLDSKTLVITEIPYGKTTSTLIDSILKANEKGKIKIRKVEDNTAAEAEIHVHLTPGTSSDKAIDALYAFTDCETSINPNCCVIEDKKPKFLTVSEVLGRSVDHTRSLLEKELMIRRGELMESLHFASLERIFIEERIYKDRAFEQAKDMDAAILHIDSRLDPFKPQFYREVTRDDILRLMEIKMGRILKFNKDKADELIAHMKEEVARIDRDLQNMVEVTSNWFRLIRDKYAAEHPRHTEIRSFDNIEATKVIEATEKLYIDRENGFMGMSLKKDEFVENCSPIDDVIIFYRDGTYKVTRVADKVFIGETERMKAEKKKKVEVIHIAVFKKGDKRTIYNVVYRDAATNTCYIKRFNVTSITHDREYDLTMGTPGSKVLYFTANPNGEAETIKVTFRPNPKLKRISMDRDFGEILVKGRQSRGNLLTRVDVHKITLKAHGASTLGGRRVWFDHDVQRLNYDGRGEFLGEFHSDDLVLVVLQNGQFYTTNFDLNNHYEPSGILRVEKFDEHKVWTAVLFDADQQGFPYVKRFVLERCAQTRPLNFLGDNPNSRFILLTDQVYPRLQVTYGGNENFRDPLEIDVDSFIAVKGYKAKGKRITTLPIEKIEELEPLRQPVTEAEPQEDENDNDNSPEVDTDDPSQEPSLFDNNDNA
;
A
#
# COMPACT_ATOMS: atom_id res chain seq x y z
N MET A 1 -49.14 28.71 20.30
CA MET A 1 -49.18 29.74 19.27
C MET A 1 -47.84 29.66 18.57
N SER A 2 -47.88 28.91 17.63
CA SER A 2 -47.90 29.07 16.13
C SER A 2 -46.45 29.19 15.64
N GLU A 3 -45.95 28.11 15.04
CA GLU A 3 -45.98 27.90 13.54
C GLU A 3 -44.92 28.73 12.85
N GLU A 4 -44.10 28.10 12.24
CA GLU A 4 -43.80 27.52 10.94
C GLU A 4 -42.50 28.10 10.39
N ASN A 5 -41.60 27.24 10.00
CA ASN A 5 -41.13 26.96 8.67
C ASN A 5 -39.90 26.03 8.78
N LYS A 6 -40.00 24.86 8.34
CA LYS A 6 -39.84 24.18 7.06
C LYS A 6 -38.54 24.45 6.35
N ASP A 7 -37.78 23.38 6.33
CA ASP A 7 -37.05 22.79 5.21
C ASP A 7 -36.13 23.71 4.41
N GLU A 8 -34.86 23.55 4.68
CA GLU A 8 -33.88 23.38 3.60
C GLU A 8 -32.82 22.36 4.03
N ILE A 9 -33.02 21.14 3.53
CA ILE A 9 -32.04 20.11 3.50
C ILE A 9 -30.96 20.55 2.51
N LEU A 10 -29.85 21.05 3.03
CA LEU A 10 -28.63 21.19 2.22
C LEU A 10 -27.88 19.89 2.33
N ASN A 11 -27.78 19.21 1.20
CA ASN A 11 -26.86 18.11 0.95
C ASN A 11 -25.44 18.54 1.29
N GLU A 12 -24.94 18.04 2.40
CA GLU A 12 -23.50 17.98 2.64
C GLU A 12 -22.94 16.77 1.87
N THR A 13 -22.52 17.03 0.64
CA THR A 13 -21.59 16.17 -0.07
C THR A 13 -20.37 16.99 -0.42
N ASP A 14 -19.21 16.42 -0.07
CA ASP A 14 -17.87 16.81 -0.51
C ASP A 14 -17.22 18.00 0.20
N VAL A 15 -16.75 17.74 1.42
CA VAL A 15 -15.52 18.40 1.88
C VAL A 15 -14.32 17.63 1.35
N THR A 16 -14.07 17.74 0.07
CA THR A 16 -12.78 17.46 -0.51
C THR A 16 -12.02 18.77 -0.64
N ASN A 17 -10.94 18.90 0.14
CA ASN A 17 -9.86 19.86 -0.07
C ASN A 17 -10.33 21.20 -0.68
N GLU A 18 -10.78 22.09 0.14
CA GLU A 18 -10.72 23.50 -0.18
C GLU A 18 -9.26 23.90 -0.35
N ALA A 19 -8.75 23.71 -1.58
CA ALA A 19 -7.83 24.69 -2.09
C ALA A 19 -8.56 26.01 -1.95
N THR A 20 -8.17 26.82 -1.00
CA THR A 20 -8.67 28.16 -0.80
C THR A 20 -8.85 28.80 -2.16
N ASN A 21 -10.09 28.95 -2.57
CA ASN A 21 -10.45 29.85 -3.64
C ASN A 21 -10.12 31.27 -3.14
N ASP A 22 -8.83 31.61 -3.27
CA ASP A 22 -8.44 33.00 -3.31
C ASP A 22 -8.99 33.56 -4.61
N THR A 23 -10.27 33.94 -4.59
CA THR A 23 -10.83 34.92 -5.51
C THR A 23 -10.28 36.29 -5.12
N ALA A 24 -8.98 36.42 -4.94
CA ALA A 24 -8.31 37.67 -5.04
C ALA A 24 -8.29 38.02 -6.53
N THR A 25 -9.18 38.89 -6.92
CA THR A 25 -9.01 39.71 -8.12
C THR A 25 -7.54 40.08 -8.25
N PRO A 26 -6.91 39.95 -9.42
CA PRO A 26 -5.50 40.34 -9.62
C PRO A 26 -5.37 41.85 -9.59
N GLU A 27 -5.44 42.43 -8.42
CA GLU A 27 -5.02 43.81 -8.19
C GLU A 27 -3.56 43.78 -7.77
N ALA A 28 -2.66 43.84 -8.68
CA ALA A 28 -1.32 44.41 -8.54
C ALA A 28 -0.34 43.89 -9.60
N HIS A 29 -0.70 44.03 -10.86
CA HIS A 29 0.30 44.26 -11.89
C HIS A 29 -0.10 45.52 -12.60
N SER A 30 0.41 46.64 -12.12
CA SER A 30 0.08 48.01 -12.54
C SER A 30 0.49 48.38 -13.95
N ASP A 31 1.04 47.47 -14.74
CA ASP A 31 1.49 47.70 -16.10
C ASP A 31 0.88 46.78 -17.17
N TYR A 32 -0.08 45.94 -16.81
CA TYR A 32 -0.79 45.14 -17.79
C TYR A 32 -1.97 45.88 -18.37
N HIS A 33 -1.75 46.59 -19.46
CA HIS A 33 -2.82 47.06 -20.32
C HIS A 33 -3.21 45.91 -21.26
N PRO A 34 -4.48 45.42 -21.20
CA PRO A 34 -4.93 44.38 -22.10
C PRO A 34 -4.91 44.93 -23.53
N SER A 35 -3.91 44.48 -24.31
CA SER A 35 -3.81 44.73 -25.76
C SER A 35 -4.80 43.90 -26.56
N GLY A 36 -6.00 43.69 -26.01
CA GLY A 36 -7.06 43.00 -26.73
C GLY A 36 -7.62 43.90 -27.82
N VAL A 37 -7.76 43.35 -29.03
CA VAL A 37 -8.48 44.03 -30.11
C VAL A 37 -9.93 44.19 -29.67
N LYS A 38 -10.34 45.42 -29.42
CA LYS A 38 -11.73 45.78 -29.17
C LYS A 38 -12.47 45.80 -30.51
N ASP A 39 -13.66 45.27 -30.56
CA ASP A 39 -14.55 45.44 -31.69
C ASP A 39 -15.09 46.89 -31.77
N GLU A 40 -15.80 47.21 -32.83
CA GLU A 40 -16.35 48.56 -33.02
C GLU A 40 -17.31 49.00 -31.89
N GLU A 41 -17.80 48.06 -31.10
CA GLU A 41 -18.65 48.30 -29.91
C GLU A 41 -17.82 48.38 -28.60
N GLY A 42 -16.51 48.25 -28.68
CA GLY A 42 -15.60 48.29 -27.52
C GLY A 42 -15.57 47.02 -26.69
N LYS A 43 -16.12 45.90 -27.16
CA LYS A 43 -16.15 44.60 -26.51
C LYS A 43 -14.86 43.87 -26.78
N LEU A 44 -14.30 43.20 -25.77
CA LEU A 44 -13.13 42.37 -25.89
C LEU A 44 -13.51 41.02 -26.52
N GLN A 45 -12.79 40.59 -27.55
CA GLN A 45 -13.02 39.31 -28.19
C GLN A 45 -12.58 38.17 -27.24
N LEU A 46 -13.40 37.11 -27.15
CA LEU A 46 -13.13 35.96 -26.34
C LEU A 46 -11.78 35.31 -26.68
N THR A 47 -11.39 35.32 -27.95
CA THR A 47 -10.10 34.84 -28.42
C THR A 47 -8.92 35.56 -27.76
N GLY A 48 -9.00 36.90 -27.61
CA GLY A 48 -7.96 37.68 -26.92
C GLY A 48 -7.87 37.36 -25.43
N MET A 49 -9.02 37.08 -24.78
CA MET A 49 -9.02 36.62 -23.38
C MET A 49 -8.33 35.29 -23.21
N TYR A 50 -8.61 34.29 -24.06
CA TYR A 50 -7.93 32.99 -23.98
C TYR A 50 -6.46 33.04 -24.42
N GLN A 51 -6.15 33.78 -25.46
CA GLN A 51 -4.83 33.86 -26.03
C GLN A 51 -3.82 34.63 -25.17
N ASN A 52 -4.27 35.67 -24.46
CA ASN A 52 -3.39 36.54 -23.69
C ASN A 52 -3.60 36.30 -22.18
N TRP A 53 -4.78 36.59 -21.63
CA TRP A 53 -4.96 36.63 -20.17
C TRP A 53 -4.93 35.25 -19.55
N PHE A 54 -5.57 34.25 -20.17
CA PHE A 54 -5.57 32.89 -19.64
C PHE A 54 -4.17 32.25 -19.71
N LEU A 55 -3.45 32.45 -20.82
CA LEU A 55 -2.09 31.93 -20.93
C LEU A 55 -1.12 32.60 -19.96
N ASP A 56 -1.24 33.92 -19.76
CA ASP A 56 -0.42 34.65 -18.78
C ASP A 56 -0.71 34.17 -17.35
N TYR A 57 -2.00 34.05 -17.00
CA TYR A 57 -2.39 33.51 -15.71
C TYR A 57 -1.93 32.04 -15.52
N ALA A 58 -2.13 31.19 -16.52
CA ALA A 58 -1.69 29.80 -16.47
C ALA A 58 -0.18 29.71 -16.30
N SER A 59 0.59 30.51 -17.05
CA SER A 59 2.03 30.60 -16.93
C SER A 59 2.46 31.06 -15.54
N TYR A 60 1.83 32.11 -15.00
CA TYR A 60 2.09 32.59 -13.66
C TYR A 60 1.83 31.49 -12.59
N VAL A 61 0.68 30.80 -12.66
CA VAL A 61 0.35 29.74 -11.70
C VAL A 61 1.34 28.59 -11.78
N ILE A 62 1.81 28.24 -12.98
CA ILE A 62 2.79 27.18 -13.17
C ILE A 62 4.15 27.59 -12.60
N LEU A 63 4.68 28.74 -13.02
CA LEU A 63 6.06 29.15 -12.75
C LEU A 63 6.25 29.81 -11.37
N GLU A 64 5.26 30.55 -10.89
CA GLU A 64 5.44 31.39 -9.69
C GLU A 64 4.58 30.95 -8.49
N ARG A 65 3.82 29.82 -8.58
CA ARG A 65 2.95 29.38 -7.48
C ARG A 65 3.00 27.90 -7.19
N ALA A 66 2.61 27.05 -8.14
CA ALA A 66 2.24 25.66 -7.85
C ALA A 66 3.38 24.66 -7.98
N VAL A 67 4.27 24.85 -8.95
CA VAL A 67 5.32 23.88 -9.27
C VAL A 67 6.63 24.30 -8.60
N PRO A 68 7.34 23.37 -7.93
CA PRO A 68 8.62 23.67 -7.29
C PRO A 68 9.74 23.88 -8.32
N HIS A 69 10.69 24.75 -8.01
CA HIS A 69 11.89 24.93 -8.81
C HIS A 69 12.90 23.82 -8.52
N LEU A 70 13.58 23.33 -9.56
CA LEU A 70 14.57 22.25 -9.41
C LEU A 70 15.80 22.70 -8.61
N GLY A 71 16.27 23.95 -8.82
CA GLY A 71 17.53 24.42 -8.23
C GLY A 71 17.55 24.47 -6.70
N ASP A 72 16.44 24.81 -6.06
CA ASP A 72 16.34 24.84 -4.59
C ASP A 72 15.24 23.94 -4.02
N GLY A 73 14.46 23.28 -4.87
CA GLY A 73 13.37 22.39 -4.45
C GLY A 73 12.17 23.10 -3.84
N LEU A 74 12.04 24.40 -3.99
CA LEU A 74 11.06 25.24 -3.30
C LEU A 74 10.08 25.89 -4.25
N LYS A 75 8.86 26.10 -3.76
CA LYS A 75 7.91 27.04 -4.37
C LYS A 75 8.31 28.47 -4.00
N PRO A 76 7.94 29.49 -4.81
CA PRO A 76 8.28 30.89 -4.53
C PRO A 76 7.90 31.39 -3.13
N VAL A 77 6.70 31.02 -2.64
CA VAL A 77 6.26 31.38 -1.28
C VAL A 77 7.18 30.78 -0.21
N GLN A 78 7.58 29.53 -0.34
CA GLN A 78 8.45 28.83 0.60
C GLN A 78 9.84 29.46 0.63
N ARG A 79 10.41 29.78 -0.54
CA ARG A 79 11.68 30.49 -0.68
C ARG A 79 11.65 31.87 0.01
N ARG A 80 10.59 32.61 -0.17
CA ARG A 80 10.39 33.94 0.45
C ARG A 80 10.24 33.87 1.96
N ILE A 81 9.54 32.83 2.47
CA ILE A 81 9.43 32.56 3.91
C ILE A 81 10.80 32.28 4.51
N LEU A 82 11.58 31.36 3.92
CA LEU A 82 12.89 31.00 4.42
C LEU A 82 13.89 32.17 4.32
N HIS A 83 13.80 32.96 3.26
CA HIS A 83 14.58 34.22 3.14
C HIS A 83 14.20 35.23 4.23
N SER A 84 12.90 35.42 4.50
CA SER A 84 12.43 36.28 5.59
C SER A 84 12.90 35.81 6.96
N MET A 85 12.81 34.51 7.20
CA MET A 85 13.30 33.91 8.43
C MET A 85 14.80 34.12 8.61
N LYS A 86 15.59 34.03 7.51
CA LYS A 86 17.03 34.32 7.57
C LYS A 86 17.36 35.76 7.88
N LEU A 87 16.59 36.71 7.36
CA LEU A 87 16.74 38.13 7.70
C LEU A 87 16.37 38.47 9.14
N LEU A 88 15.48 37.70 9.74
CA LEU A 88 15.04 37.82 11.14
C LEU A 88 15.86 36.95 12.12
N ASP A 89 16.79 36.15 11.61
CA ASP A 89 17.51 35.17 12.39
C ASP A 89 18.51 35.80 13.38
N ASP A 90 18.17 35.74 14.66
CA ASP A 90 19.00 36.07 15.80
C ASP A 90 19.30 34.88 16.73
N GLY A 91 18.99 33.67 16.26
CA GLY A 91 19.11 32.41 17.00
C GLY A 91 17.94 32.10 17.93
N ARG A 92 16.99 33.00 18.12
CA ARG A 92 15.81 32.83 18.95
C ARG A 92 14.58 32.49 18.13
N TYR A 93 13.54 31.98 18.80
CA TYR A 93 12.25 31.76 18.17
C TYR A 93 11.56 33.09 17.88
N ASN A 94 10.98 33.20 16.72
CA ASN A 94 10.16 34.31 16.28
C ASN A 94 8.70 33.90 16.19
N LYS A 95 7.76 34.78 16.57
CA LYS A 95 6.32 34.56 16.33
C LYS A 95 6.06 34.36 14.85
N VAL A 96 5.29 33.33 14.51
CA VAL A 96 4.90 33.06 13.12
C VAL A 96 4.22 34.30 12.49
N ALA A 97 3.40 35.03 13.26
CA ALA A 97 2.82 36.28 12.79
C ALA A 97 3.87 37.34 12.33
N ASN A 98 5.02 37.42 13.03
CA ASN A 98 6.10 38.34 12.63
C ASN A 98 6.78 37.86 11.33
N VAL A 99 7.00 36.56 11.21
CA VAL A 99 7.58 35.96 9.97
C VAL A 99 6.65 36.19 8.79
N VAL A 100 5.36 35.95 8.97
CA VAL A 100 4.31 36.19 7.93
C VAL A 100 4.32 37.66 7.51
N GLY A 101 4.21 38.58 8.48
CA GLY A 101 4.23 40.02 8.20
C GLY A 101 5.53 40.49 7.50
N HIS A 102 6.68 39.93 7.87
CA HIS A 102 7.96 40.22 7.19
C HIS A 102 8.00 39.63 5.77
N THR A 103 7.41 38.46 5.55
CA THR A 103 7.36 37.80 4.23
C THR A 103 6.51 38.57 3.22
N MET A 104 5.48 39.29 3.66
CA MET A 104 4.62 40.11 2.80
C MET A 104 5.41 41.21 2.05
N GLN A 105 6.61 41.57 2.50
CA GLN A 105 7.49 42.49 1.77
C GLN A 105 8.05 41.89 0.45
N PHE A 106 7.98 40.60 0.32
CA PHE A 106 8.48 39.85 -0.84
C PHE A 106 7.37 39.08 -1.56
N HIS A 107 6.26 38.78 -0.88
CA HIS A 107 5.16 37.96 -1.42
C HIS A 107 3.87 38.75 -1.47
N PRO A 108 3.38 39.10 -2.70
CA PRO A 108 2.22 40.02 -2.89
C PRO A 108 0.89 39.25 -2.77
N HIS A 109 0.73 38.38 -1.76
CA HIS A 109 -0.50 37.60 -1.51
C HIS A 109 -0.89 37.68 -0.04
N GLY A 110 -2.11 37.20 0.29
CA GLY A 110 -2.66 37.23 1.64
C GLY A 110 -1.81 36.54 2.69
N ASP A 111 -1.85 37.07 3.91
CA ASP A 111 -1.10 36.57 5.09
C ASP A 111 -1.47 35.12 5.44
N ALA A 112 -2.73 34.74 5.24
CA ALA A 112 -3.19 33.38 5.49
C ALA A 112 -2.42 32.36 4.65
N SER A 113 -2.25 32.60 3.34
CA SER A 113 -1.52 31.68 2.45
C SER A 113 -0.05 31.54 2.82
N ILE A 114 0.57 32.60 3.34
CA ILE A 114 1.94 32.57 3.86
C ILE A 114 1.99 31.77 5.15
N GLY A 115 1.01 31.98 6.05
CA GLY A 115 0.89 31.24 7.30
C GLY A 115 0.75 29.74 7.08
N ASP A 116 -0.15 29.34 6.18
CA ASP A 116 -0.36 27.94 5.83
C ASP A 116 0.88 27.28 5.22
N ALA A 117 1.55 27.99 4.31
CA ALA A 117 2.81 27.50 3.73
C ALA A 117 3.91 27.34 4.78
N LEU A 118 3.98 28.24 5.76
CA LEU A 118 4.93 28.15 6.86
C LEU A 118 4.62 26.97 7.78
N VAL A 119 3.32 26.76 8.10
CA VAL A 119 2.88 25.61 8.89
C VAL A 119 3.23 24.30 8.18
N GLN A 120 2.95 24.18 6.88
CA GLN A 120 3.30 23.00 6.10
C GLN A 120 4.81 22.74 6.06
N LEU A 121 5.66 23.77 5.99
CA LEU A 121 7.10 23.63 6.09
C LEU A 121 7.53 23.14 7.46
N GLY A 122 6.92 23.67 8.54
CA GLY A 122 7.22 23.26 9.90
C GLY A 122 6.84 21.81 10.21
N GLN A 123 5.68 21.37 9.73
CA GLN A 123 5.18 19.99 9.92
C GLN A 123 6.06 18.91 9.26
N LYS A 124 6.94 19.30 8.32
CA LYS A 124 7.91 18.38 7.71
C LYS A 124 9.15 18.12 8.57
N ASN A 125 9.30 18.79 9.71
CA ASN A 125 10.37 18.61 10.69
C ASN A 125 11.80 18.62 10.13
N LEU A 126 12.07 19.45 9.11
CA LEU A 126 13.38 19.49 8.46
C LEU A 126 14.02 20.88 8.49
N LEU A 127 13.33 21.90 8.02
CA LEU A 127 13.90 23.24 7.82
C LEU A 127 13.60 24.20 8.98
N ILE A 128 12.60 23.91 9.79
CA ILE A 128 12.06 24.82 10.78
C ILE A 128 11.91 24.09 12.11
N ASP A 129 12.53 24.65 13.14
CA ASP A 129 12.24 24.26 14.52
C ASP A 129 10.94 24.94 14.95
N CYS A 130 9.97 24.14 15.37
CA CYS A 130 8.63 24.56 15.72
C CYS A 130 8.45 24.64 17.23
N GLN A 131 7.77 25.69 17.74
CA GLN A 131 7.37 25.79 19.13
C GLN A 131 5.89 26.16 19.24
N GLY A 132 5.15 25.45 20.11
CA GLY A 132 3.71 25.61 20.23
C GLY A 132 2.93 24.53 19.46
N ASN A 133 1.63 24.74 19.28
CA ASN A 133 0.76 23.80 18.56
C ASN A 133 0.76 24.09 17.05
N TRP A 134 1.49 23.30 16.28
CA TRP A 134 1.58 23.38 14.82
C TRP A 134 0.60 22.47 14.09
N GLY A 135 -0.45 21.99 14.78
CA GLY A 135 -1.37 20.98 14.27
C GLY A 135 -0.80 19.58 14.40
N ASN A 136 -1.57 18.62 13.87
CA ASN A 136 -1.17 17.21 13.89
C ASN A 136 -1.45 16.58 12.53
N ILE A 137 -0.43 16.05 11.88
CA ILE A 137 -0.54 15.40 10.57
C ILE A 137 -1.30 14.07 10.63
N LEU A 138 -1.38 13.43 11.81
CA LEU A 138 -2.09 12.17 12.01
C LEU A 138 -3.59 12.40 12.18
N THR A 139 -3.98 13.35 13.05
CA THR A 139 -5.41 13.64 13.31
C THR A 139 -6.02 14.62 12.33
N GLY A 140 -5.18 15.43 11.67
CA GLY A 140 -5.62 16.52 10.79
C GLY A 140 -5.97 17.81 11.55
N ASP A 141 -5.64 17.89 12.83
CA ASP A 141 -5.87 19.09 13.62
C ASP A 141 -5.10 20.29 13.05
N SER A 142 -5.75 21.42 12.97
CA SER A 142 -5.17 22.66 12.46
C SER A 142 -4.16 23.24 13.46
N ALA A 143 -3.16 23.96 12.95
CA ALA A 143 -2.25 24.72 13.78
C ALA A 143 -2.97 25.85 14.54
N ALA A 144 -2.42 26.19 15.70
CA ALA A 144 -2.88 27.36 16.43
C ALA A 144 -2.62 28.66 15.62
N ALA A 145 -3.36 29.71 15.93
CA ALA A 145 -3.19 30.97 15.22
C ALA A 145 -1.73 31.48 15.24
N PRO A 146 -1.23 32.13 14.17
CA PRO A 146 0.16 32.55 13.99
C PRO A 146 0.74 33.39 15.16
N ARG A 147 -0.10 34.06 15.94
CA ARG A 147 0.33 34.84 17.12
C ARG A 147 0.73 34.00 18.33
N TYR A 148 0.37 32.70 18.35
CA TYR A 148 0.66 31.80 19.47
C TYR A 148 1.85 30.89 19.22
N ILE A 149 2.09 30.51 17.97
CA ILE A 149 3.16 29.60 17.58
C ILE A 149 4.43 30.34 17.19
N GLU A 150 5.55 29.70 17.35
CA GLU A 150 6.87 30.30 17.10
C GLU A 150 7.72 29.39 16.23
N ALA A 151 8.58 29.99 15.42
CA ALA A 151 9.47 29.33 14.48
C ALA A 151 10.87 29.91 14.52
N ARG A 152 11.86 29.09 14.26
CA ARG A 152 13.21 29.48 13.86
C ARG A 152 13.75 28.52 12.82
N LEU A 153 14.79 28.92 12.09
CA LEU A 153 15.49 28.04 11.19
C LEU A 153 16.20 26.93 11.94
N SER A 154 16.07 25.70 11.44
CA SER A 154 16.83 24.56 11.98
C SER A 154 18.33 24.71 11.69
N LYS A 155 19.17 24.01 12.44
CA LYS A 155 20.61 23.97 12.16
C LYS A 155 20.91 23.44 10.77
N PHE A 156 20.16 22.44 10.33
CA PHE A 156 20.24 21.90 8.98
C PHE A 156 19.95 22.97 7.93
N ALA A 157 18.86 23.74 8.09
CA ALA A 157 18.53 24.83 7.17
C ALA A 157 19.63 25.89 7.08
N LEU A 158 20.26 26.25 8.22
CA LEU A 158 21.35 27.20 8.25
C LEU A 158 22.62 26.70 7.55
N ASP A 159 22.93 25.42 7.65
CA ASP A 159 24.12 24.81 7.01
C ASP A 159 23.95 24.65 5.50
N VAL A 160 22.73 24.42 5.02
CA VAL A 160 22.48 23.92 3.67
C VAL A 160 21.89 24.97 2.73
N LEU A 161 21.07 25.92 3.23
CA LEU A 161 20.27 26.80 2.37
C LEU A 161 20.91 28.15 2.03
N PHE A 162 21.82 28.66 2.86
CA PHE A 162 22.18 30.05 2.80
C PHE A 162 23.68 30.29 2.56
N ASN A 163 24.00 30.98 1.50
CA ASN A 163 25.30 31.60 1.27
C ASN A 163 25.13 32.87 0.42
N PRO A 164 25.21 34.09 1.02
CA PRO A 164 24.97 35.32 0.32
C PRO A 164 25.93 35.55 -0.88
N LYS A 165 27.14 34.96 -0.85
CA LYS A 165 28.17 35.12 -1.89
C LYS A 165 27.87 34.28 -3.15
N THR A 166 27.11 33.17 -3.02
CA THR A 166 26.73 32.32 -4.15
C THR A 166 25.29 32.54 -4.58
N THR A 167 24.49 33.31 -3.82
CA THR A 167 23.10 33.62 -4.11
C THR A 167 22.99 34.63 -5.25
N GLU A 168 22.12 34.34 -6.21
CA GLU A 168 21.70 35.30 -7.23
C GLU A 168 20.50 36.10 -6.72
N TRP A 169 20.57 37.43 -6.85
CA TRP A 169 19.59 38.35 -6.28
C TRP A 169 18.76 39.02 -7.36
N LYS A 170 17.47 39.19 -7.14
CA LYS A 170 16.56 40.05 -7.91
C LYS A 170 15.86 41.05 -6.99
N MET A 171 15.29 42.11 -7.58
CA MET A 171 14.45 43.04 -6.82
C MET A 171 13.10 42.37 -6.46
N SER A 172 12.57 42.72 -5.28
CA SER A 172 11.22 42.35 -4.86
C SER A 172 10.18 42.97 -5.80
N TYR A 173 8.94 42.49 -5.73
CA TYR A 173 7.84 42.92 -6.58
C TYR A 173 7.61 44.45 -6.51
N ASP A 174 7.91 45.06 -5.37
CA ASP A 174 7.80 46.53 -5.14
C ASP A 174 9.11 47.29 -5.43
N GLY A 175 10.15 46.62 -5.85
CA GLY A 175 11.44 47.22 -6.17
C GLY A 175 12.25 47.77 -4.99
N ARG A 176 11.80 47.53 -3.74
CA ARG A 176 12.43 48.14 -2.54
C ARG A 176 13.49 47.29 -1.91
N LYS A 177 13.42 45.99 -2.04
CA LYS A 177 14.34 45.02 -1.41
C LYS A 177 14.87 44.00 -2.43
N LYS A 178 15.91 43.31 -2.05
CA LYS A 178 16.45 42.20 -2.83
C LYS A 178 15.88 40.89 -2.28
N GLU A 179 15.46 40.01 -3.16
CA GLU A 179 15.08 38.64 -2.85
C GLU A 179 15.92 37.63 -3.67
N PRO A 180 16.17 36.41 -3.19
CA PRO A 180 16.90 35.40 -3.96
C PRO A 180 16.07 34.92 -5.16
N VAL A 181 16.72 34.80 -6.32
CA VAL A 181 16.13 34.12 -7.48
C VAL A 181 15.92 32.64 -7.16
N SER A 182 16.93 32.00 -6.57
CA SER A 182 16.94 30.66 -6.02
C SER A 182 17.85 30.65 -4.79
N LEU A 183 17.55 29.86 -3.78
CA LEU A 183 18.47 29.64 -2.67
C LEU A 183 19.60 28.71 -3.11
N PRO A 184 20.85 28.90 -2.64
CA PRO A 184 21.98 28.03 -2.97
C PRO A 184 21.94 26.75 -2.13
N VAL A 185 20.97 25.89 -2.40
CA VAL A 185 20.71 24.67 -1.62
C VAL A 185 21.72 23.57 -1.97
N LYS A 186 22.46 23.10 -0.98
CA LYS A 186 23.47 22.04 -1.13
C LYS A 186 22.98 20.69 -0.63
N PHE A 187 21.77 20.30 -1.04
CA PHE A 187 21.11 19.05 -0.65
C PHE A 187 19.91 18.79 -1.59
N PRO A 188 19.52 17.54 -1.88
CA PRO A 188 18.33 17.21 -2.69
C PRO A 188 17.02 17.47 -1.94
N LEU A 189 16.80 18.74 -1.57
CA LEU A 189 15.72 19.18 -0.70
C LEU A 189 14.34 18.84 -1.22
N LEU A 190 14.14 18.93 -2.54
CA LEU A 190 12.86 18.58 -3.17
C LEU A 190 12.44 17.16 -2.88
N LEU A 191 13.38 16.23 -2.98
CA LEU A 191 13.11 14.81 -2.73
C LEU A 191 12.94 14.52 -1.23
N ALA A 192 13.65 15.20 -0.34
CA ALA A 192 13.51 15.03 1.09
C ALA A 192 12.14 15.51 1.60
N GLN A 193 11.66 16.64 1.08
CA GLN A 193 10.40 17.23 1.55
C GLN A 193 9.18 16.75 0.75
N GLY A 194 9.38 16.32 -0.48
CA GLY A 194 8.30 16.16 -1.43
C GLY A 194 7.60 17.48 -1.75
N ALA A 195 6.78 17.48 -2.79
CA ALA A 195 5.98 18.64 -3.17
C ALA A 195 4.69 18.21 -3.86
N GLU A 196 3.60 18.82 -3.50
CA GLU A 196 2.33 18.72 -4.22
C GLU A 196 1.90 20.09 -4.71
N GLY A 197 1.38 20.17 -5.93
CA GLY A 197 0.84 21.40 -6.48
C GLY A 197 -0.03 21.15 -7.68
N ILE A 198 -1.13 21.87 -7.75
CA ILE A 198 -2.07 21.83 -8.87
C ILE A 198 -1.98 23.16 -9.58
N ALA A 199 -1.62 23.13 -10.85
CA ALA A 199 -1.55 24.29 -11.73
C ALA A 199 -2.59 24.15 -12.86
N VAL A 200 -2.63 25.13 -13.75
CA VAL A 200 -3.50 25.07 -14.94
C VAL A 200 -2.93 24.09 -15.95
N GLY A 201 -3.60 22.97 -16.17
CA GLY A 201 -3.19 21.92 -17.11
C GLY A 201 -2.01 21.06 -16.64
N LEU A 202 -1.40 21.37 -15.51
CA LEU A 202 -0.27 20.64 -14.93
C LEU A 202 -0.48 20.39 -13.44
N SER A 203 0.09 19.29 -12.97
CA SER A 203 0.18 18.99 -11.53
C SER A 203 1.57 18.46 -11.22
N ALA A 204 2.06 18.74 -10.03
CA ALA A 204 3.25 18.11 -9.46
C ALA A 204 2.83 17.29 -8.25
N LYS A 205 3.30 16.05 -8.16
CA LYS A 205 3.15 15.18 -6.99
C LYS A 205 4.44 14.39 -6.80
N ILE A 206 5.36 15.01 -6.07
CA ILE A 206 6.68 14.46 -5.75
C ILE A 206 6.63 13.96 -4.32
N LEU A 207 6.84 12.66 -4.15
CA LEU A 207 6.77 12.02 -2.84
C LEU A 207 8.05 12.30 -2.05
N PRO A 208 7.98 12.39 -0.71
CA PRO A 208 9.16 12.51 0.14
C PRO A 208 9.95 11.21 0.19
N HIS A 209 11.27 11.32 0.39
CA HIS A 209 12.21 10.22 0.49
C HIS A 209 13.04 10.34 1.76
N ASN A 210 13.60 9.23 2.22
CA ASN A 210 14.40 9.18 3.43
C ASN A 210 15.69 10.01 3.31
N PHE A 211 15.96 10.78 4.36
CA PHE A 211 17.10 11.70 4.43
C PHE A 211 18.46 10.98 4.26
N GLY A 212 18.65 9.90 5.00
CA GLY A 212 19.90 9.13 4.97
C GLY A 212 20.13 8.46 3.60
N GLU A 213 19.08 7.86 3.04
CA GLU A 213 19.11 7.22 1.73
C GLU A 213 19.42 8.23 0.60
N LEU A 214 18.92 9.46 0.70
CA LEU A 214 19.24 10.52 -0.25
C LEU A 214 20.72 10.89 -0.23
N CYS A 215 21.34 10.98 0.96
CA CYS A 215 22.77 11.22 1.07
C CYS A 215 23.59 10.06 0.47
N GLU A 216 23.21 8.83 0.74
CA GLU A 216 23.88 7.65 0.20
C GLU A 216 23.74 7.53 -1.31
N ALA A 217 22.52 7.76 -1.83
CA ALA A 217 22.27 7.78 -3.26
C ALA A 217 23.03 8.90 -3.97
N ALA A 218 23.17 10.08 -3.33
CA ALA A 218 23.99 11.17 -3.84
C ALA A 218 25.47 10.79 -3.96
N ILE A 219 26.01 10.09 -2.98
CA ILE A 219 27.40 9.60 -3.00
C ILE A 219 27.56 8.56 -4.11
N LYS A 220 26.64 7.59 -4.22
CA LYS A 220 26.66 6.59 -5.29
C LYS A 220 26.60 7.22 -6.68
N TYR A 221 25.71 8.21 -6.87
CA TYR A 221 25.62 8.96 -8.13
C TYR A 221 26.95 9.60 -8.53
N LEU A 222 27.64 10.25 -7.59
CA LEU A 222 28.95 10.88 -7.82
C LEU A 222 30.03 9.89 -8.26
N HIS A 223 29.94 8.64 -7.80
CA HIS A 223 30.86 7.56 -8.17
C HIS A 223 30.39 6.74 -9.37
N GLY A 224 29.22 7.06 -9.96
CA GLY A 224 28.66 6.32 -11.10
C GLY A 224 28.12 4.94 -10.73
N GLU A 225 27.78 4.72 -9.45
CA GLU A 225 27.20 3.49 -8.94
C GLU A 225 25.66 3.52 -9.08
N GLU A 226 25.06 2.35 -9.23
CA GLU A 226 23.61 2.20 -9.29
C GLU A 226 22.96 2.43 -7.93
N PHE A 227 21.82 3.10 -7.92
CA PHE A 227 21.03 3.36 -6.73
C PHE A 227 19.54 3.30 -7.02
N HIS A 228 18.76 3.01 -5.99
CA HIS A 228 17.29 3.07 -6.04
C HIS A 228 16.79 3.88 -4.86
N LEU A 229 15.80 4.72 -5.11
CA LEU A 229 15.15 5.55 -4.11
C LEU A 229 13.66 5.25 -4.09
N TYR A 230 13.14 4.99 -2.90
CA TYR A 230 11.72 4.75 -2.69
C TYR A 230 11.14 5.74 -1.67
N PRO A 231 9.86 6.12 -1.81
CA PRO A 231 9.23 7.05 -0.90
C PRO A 231 9.32 6.60 0.56
N ASP A 232 9.37 7.60 1.45
CA ASP A 232 9.32 7.43 2.89
C ASP A 232 8.37 8.47 3.48
N PHE A 233 7.41 8.03 4.29
CA PHE A 233 6.34 8.87 4.81
C PHE A 233 6.41 8.98 6.32
N LEU A 234 6.31 10.19 6.86
CA LEU A 234 6.29 10.44 8.30
C LEU A 234 5.13 9.75 9.04
N THR A 235 4.07 9.39 8.33
CA THR A 235 2.92 8.66 8.89
C THR A 235 3.16 7.14 8.98
N GLY A 236 4.29 6.64 8.51
CA GLY A 236 4.63 5.22 8.47
C GLY A 236 3.83 4.43 7.44
N GLY A 237 3.45 3.22 7.81
CA GLY A 237 2.75 2.27 6.97
C GLY A 237 3.68 1.40 6.11
N SER A 238 3.08 0.58 5.27
CA SER A 238 3.80 -0.25 4.30
C SER A 238 3.55 0.23 2.89
N ILE A 239 4.55 0.10 2.01
CA ILE A 239 4.42 0.49 0.59
C ILE A 239 4.77 -0.65 -0.34
N ASP A 240 3.99 -0.78 -1.41
CA ASP A 240 4.31 -1.59 -2.58
C ASP A 240 4.77 -0.67 -3.71
N VAL A 241 6.03 -0.81 -4.06
CA VAL A 241 6.74 0.00 -5.05
C VAL A 241 6.93 -0.70 -6.39
N SER A 242 6.34 -1.90 -6.57
CA SER A 242 6.47 -2.71 -7.80
C SER A 242 6.09 -1.96 -9.07
N ARG A 243 5.23 -0.94 -8.96
CA ARG A 243 4.76 -0.10 -10.05
C ARG A 243 5.17 1.37 -9.92
N TYR A 244 6.16 1.68 -9.10
CA TYR A 244 6.58 3.05 -8.80
C TYR A 244 7.09 3.82 -10.02
N ASN A 245 7.77 3.16 -10.92
CA ASN A 245 8.33 3.73 -12.15
C ASN A 245 9.17 5.00 -11.91
N ASP A 246 10.03 4.96 -10.89
CA ASP A 246 10.94 6.06 -10.50
C ASP A 246 10.23 7.45 -10.39
N GLY A 247 9.01 7.47 -9.89
CA GLY A 247 8.23 8.69 -9.71
C GLY A 247 7.65 9.33 -10.96
N MET A 248 7.76 8.70 -12.11
CA MET A 248 7.21 9.17 -13.38
C MET A 248 5.70 9.06 -13.44
N ARG A 249 5.09 9.91 -14.25
CA ARG A 249 3.66 9.84 -14.56
C ARG A 249 3.28 8.46 -15.13
N GLY A 250 2.20 7.87 -14.59
CA GLY A 250 1.76 6.51 -14.90
C GLY A 250 2.28 5.46 -13.94
N GLY A 251 3.26 5.79 -13.11
CA GLY A 251 3.62 4.98 -11.95
C GLY A 251 2.55 5.03 -10.85
N ALA A 252 2.61 4.07 -9.94
CA ALA A 252 1.73 4.00 -8.78
C ALA A 252 2.46 3.38 -7.59
N VAL A 253 2.21 3.91 -6.40
CA VAL A 253 2.63 3.35 -5.13
C VAL A 253 1.38 3.01 -4.34
N LYS A 254 1.25 1.78 -3.90
CA LYS A 254 0.20 1.40 -2.95
C LYS A 254 0.73 1.58 -1.54
N VAL A 255 -0.07 2.19 -0.69
CA VAL A 255 0.26 2.44 0.71
C VAL A 255 -0.80 1.77 1.57
N ARG A 256 -0.38 0.95 2.52
CA ARG A 256 -1.24 0.28 3.50
C ARG A 256 -0.98 0.80 4.91
N ALA A 257 -2.05 0.96 5.65
CA ALA A 257 -2.00 1.10 7.10
C ALA A 257 -1.35 -0.12 7.74
N LYS A 258 -0.68 0.06 8.87
CA LYS A 258 -0.21 -1.05 9.68
C LYS A 258 -1.32 -1.47 10.62
N ILE A 259 -1.80 -2.70 10.44
CA ILE A 259 -2.90 -3.28 11.21
C ILE A 259 -2.38 -4.50 11.95
N GLU A 260 -2.53 -4.51 13.25
CA GLU A 260 -2.11 -5.59 14.14
C GLU A 260 -3.31 -6.21 14.86
N LYS A 261 -3.23 -7.49 15.20
CA LYS A 261 -4.23 -8.16 16.03
C LYS A 261 -3.89 -7.92 17.49
N LEU A 262 -4.75 -7.22 18.23
CA LEU A 262 -4.62 -7.08 19.68
C LEU A 262 -5.16 -8.34 20.36
N ASP A 263 -6.32 -8.80 19.92
CA ASP A 263 -6.97 -10.05 20.35
C ASP A 263 -7.86 -10.61 19.21
N SER A 264 -8.56 -11.71 19.45
CA SER A 264 -9.45 -12.36 18.46
C SER A 264 -10.64 -11.49 18.02
N LYS A 265 -10.90 -10.37 18.69
CA LYS A 265 -12.05 -9.48 18.43
C LYS A 265 -11.68 -8.03 18.20
N THR A 266 -10.41 -7.67 18.40
CA THR A 266 -9.94 -6.28 18.30
C THR A 266 -8.71 -6.19 17.42
N LEU A 267 -8.78 -5.35 16.40
CA LEU A 267 -7.65 -4.95 15.58
C LEU A 267 -7.20 -3.56 15.99
N VAL A 268 -5.91 -3.28 15.89
CA VAL A 268 -5.32 -1.97 16.15
C VAL A 268 -4.62 -1.48 14.89
N ILE A 269 -4.91 -0.26 14.49
CA ILE A 269 -4.20 0.44 13.42
C ILE A 269 -3.20 1.38 14.08
N THR A 270 -1.91 1.13 13.89
CA THR A 270 -0.81 1.86 14.51
C THR A 270 -0.14 2.86 13.58
N GLU A 271 -0.28 2.69 12.28
CA GLU A 271 0.25 3.59 11.25
C GLU A 271 -0.78 3.78 10.15
N ILE A 272 -0.89 5.01 9.63
CA ILE A 272 -1.92 5.38 8.65
C ILE A 272 -1.31 5.69 7.28
N PRO A 273 -2.04 5.46 6.18
CA PRO A 273 -1.56 5.75 4.84
C PRO A 273 -1.29 7.25 4.64
N TYR A 274 -0.23 7.54 3.89
CA TYR A 274 0.13 8.91 3.53
C TYR A 274 -1.03 9.70 2.91
N GLY A 275 -1.23 10.93 3.40
CA GLY A 275 -2.30 11.82 2.95
C GLY A 275 -3.68 11.51 3.54
N LYS A 276 -3.76 10.59 4.51
CA LYS A 276 -4.98 10.32 5.28
C LYS A 276 -4.78 10.75 6.73
N THR A 277 -5.89 11.08 7.39
CA THR A 277 -5.93 11.36 8.84
C THR A 277 -6.71 10.26 9.53
N THR A 278 -6.54 10.14 10.86
CA THR A 278 -7.31 9.16 11.66
C THR A 278 -8.81 9.37 11.47
N SER A 279 -9.27 10.63 11.47
CA SER A 279 -10.69 10.97 11.23
C SER A 279 -11.19 10.49 9.87
N THR A 280 -10.46 10.78 8.78
CA THR A 280 -10.86 10.35 7.43
C THR A 280 -10.82 8.84 7.26
N LEU A 281 -9.87 8.17 7.92
CA LEU A 281 -9.74 6.73 7.91
C LEU A 281 -10.91 6.06 8.64
N ILE A 282 -11.26 6.56 9.83
CA ILE A 282 -12.41 6.09 10.62
C ILE A 282 -13.71 6.28 9.85
N ASP A 283 -13.92 7.44 9.24
CA ASP A 283 -15.09 7.72 8.40
C ASP A 283 -15.19 6.73 7.23
N SER A 284 -14.07 6.42 6.59
CA SER A 284 -14.00 5.42 5.53
C SER A 284 -14.41 4.02 6.02
N ILE A 285 -13.93 3.62 7.21
CA ILE A 285 -14.27 2.36 7.86
C ILE A 285 -15.76 2.30 8.20
N LEU A 286 -16.30 3.36 8.81
CA LEU A 286 -17.73 3.43 9.17
C LEU A 286 -18.62 3.38 7.92
N LYS A 287 -18.30 4.13 6.87
CA LYS A 287 -19.01 4.08 5.59
C LYS A 287 -18.99 2.70 4.94
N ALA A 288 -17.87 1.96 5.04
CA ALA A 288 -17.79 0.59 4.55
C ALA A 288 -18.64 -0.38 5.37
N ASN A 289 -18.71 -0.18 6.70
CA ASN A 289 -19.58 -0.95 7.58
C ASN A 289 -21.07 -0.68 7.31
N GLU A 290 -21.49 0.56 7.15
CA GLU A 290 -22.86 0.95 6.79
C GLU A 290 -23.31 0.33 5.45
N LYS A 291 -22.39 0.25 4.48
CA LYS A 291 -22.62 -0.40 3.19
C LYS A 291 -22.56 -1.93 3.25
N GLY A 292 -22.43 -2.53 4.42
CA GLY A 292 -22.37 -3.98 4.62
C GLY A 292 -21.15 -4.67 4.02
N LYS A 293 -20.09 -3.91 3.66
CA LYS A 293 -18.87 -4.48 3.08
C LYS A 293 -17.92 -5.06 4.10
N ILE A 294 -17.96 -4.55 5.32
CA ILE A 294 -17.22 -5.02 6.48
C ILE A 294 -18.17 -5.19 7.66
N LYS A 295 -17.78 -6.00 8.64
CA LYS A 295 -18.57 -6.20 9.87
C LYS A 295 -17.76 -5.79 11.09
N ILE A 296 -18.00 -4.59 11.55
CA ILE A 296 -17.42 -4.08 12.78
C ILE A 296 -18.49 -3.68 13.77
N ARG A 297 -18.18 -3.79 15.05
CA ARG A 297 -19.06 -3.41 16.15
C ARG A 297 -18.87 -1.94 16.52
N LYS A 298 -17.62 -1.49 16.61
CA LYS A 298 -17.23 -0.17 17.09
C LYS A 298 -15.83 0.18 16.58
N VAL A 299 -15.55 1.45 16.40
CA VAL A 299 -14.21 2.00 16.19
C VAL A 299 -13.94 3.01 17.30
N GLU A 300 -12.76 3.00 17.89
CA GLU A 300 -12.28 3.92 18.92
C GLU A 300 -10.98 4.55 18.46
N ASP A 301 -10.89 5.88 18.57
CA ASP A 301 -9.67 6.63 18.30
C ASP A 301 -8.96 6.95 19.61
N ASN A 302 -7.82 6.33 19.83
CA ASN A 302 -6.96 6.53 21.00
C ASN A 302 -5.67 7.27 20.60
N THR A 303 -5.63 7.86 19.41
CA THR A 303 -4.46 8.54 18.85
C THR A 303 -4.00 9.67 19.75
N ALA A 304 -2.71 9.65 20.07
CA ALA A 304 -2.03 10.68 20.84
C ALA A 304 -0.77 11.17 20.09
N ALA A 305 0.43 10.77 20.51
CA ALA A 305 1.67 11.05 19.79
C ALA A 305 1.82 10.14 18.54
N GLU A 306 1.30 8.94 18.65
CA GLU A 306 1.28 7.93 17.59
C GLU A 306 -0.18 7.59 17.25
N ALA A 307 -0.42 7.10 16.06
CA ALA A 307 -1.75 6.67 15.65
C ALA A 307 -2.13 5.38 16.39
N GLU A 308 -3.33 5.36 16.98
CA GLU A 308 -3.88 4.19 17.67
C GLU A 308 -5.39 4.14 17.49
N ILE A 309 -5.85 3.35 16.49
CA ILE A 309 -7.28 3.18 16.21
C ILE A 309 -7.67 1.74 16.47
N HIS A 310 -8.57 1.53 17.43
CA HIS A 310 -9.10 0.23 17.79
C HIS A 310 -10.35 -0.08 16.98
N VAL A 311 -10.33 -1.18 16.21
CA VAL A 311 -11.46 -1.68 15.43
C VAL A 311 -11.98 -2.95 16.08
N HIS A 312 -13.14 -2.86 16.71
CA HIS A 312 -13.80 -4.00 17.37
C HIS A 312 -14.66 -4.78 16.40
N LEU A 313 -14.34 -6.04 16.20
CA LEU A 313 -15.03 -6.95 15.30
C LEU A 313 -16.34 -7.47 15.92
N THR A 314 -17.31 -7.84 15.07
CA THR A 314 -18.50 -8.57 15.52
C THR A 314 -18.13 -10.02 15.82
N PRO A 315 -18.79 -10.65 16.82
CA PRO A 315 -18.56 -12.08 17.10
C PRO A 315 -18.76 -12.95 15.86
N GLY A 316 -17.83 -13.87 15.62
CA GLY A 316 -17.86 -14.77 14.46
C GLY A 316 -17.23 -14.21 13.18
N THR A 317 -16.60 -13.02 13.22
CA THR A 317 -15.81 -12.47 12.11
C THR A 317 -14.35 -12.86 12.29
N SER A 318 -13.74 -13.44 11.25
CA SER A 318 -12.31 -13.75 11.24
C SER A 318 -11.48 -12.47 11.18
N SER A 319 -10.47 -12.35 12.05
CA SER A 319 -9.59 -11.21 12.08
C SER A 319 -8.81 -11.01 10.77
N ASP A 320 -8.35 -12.10 10.12
CA ASP A 320 -7.65 -12.04 8.84
C ASP A 320 -8.56 -11.56 7.71
N LYS A 321 -9.81 -12.07 7.68
CA LYS A 321 -10.85 -11.56 6.75
C LYS A 321 -11.13 -10.09 6.97
N ALA A 322 -11.19 -9.66 8.22
CA ALA A 322 -11.46 -8.27 8.54
C ALA A 322 -10.31 -7.36 8.10
N ILE A 323 -9.06 -7.78 8.28
CA ILE A 323 -7.87 -7.03 7.81
C ILE A 323 -7.90 -6.90 6.28
N ASP A 324 -8.11 -7.99 5.57
CA ASP A 324 -8.22 -7.97 4.10
C ASP A 324 -9.39 -7.08 3.64
N ALA A 325 -10.52 -7.13 4.35
CA ALA A 325 -11.68 -6.30 4.06
C ALA A 325 -11.41 -4.81 4.31
N LEU A 326 -10.67 -4.46 5.36
CA LEU A 326 -10.24 -3.10 5.62
C LEU A 326 -9.35 -2.59 4.48
N TYR A 327 -8.40 -3.39 3.99
CA TYR A 327 -7.59 -3.01 2.83
C TYR A 327 -8.40 -2.91 1.53
N ALA A 328 -9.34 -3.83 1.30
CA ALA A 328 -10.10 -3.88 0.04
C ALA A 328 -11.19 -2.78 -0.07
N PHE A 329 -11.76 -2.32 1.04
CA PHE A 329 -12.98 -1.49 1.02
C PHE A 329 -12.87 -0.15 1.74
N THR A 330 -11.73 0.13 2.36
CA THR A 330 -11.51 1.37 3.11
C THR A 330 -10.21 2.06 2.69
N ASP A 331 -9.98 3.23 3.24
CA ASP A 331 -8.75 3.98 3.03
C ASP A 331 -7.53 3.38 3.76
N CYS A 332 -7.66 2.18 4.38
CA CYS A 332 -6.51 1.43 4.91
C CYS A 332 -5.52 1.00 3.80
N GLU A 333 -5.95 0.87 2.55
CA GLU A 333 -5.07 0.79 1.38
C GLU A 333 -5.41 1.96 0.45
N THR A 334 -4.41 2.74 0.06
CA THR A 334 -4.54 3.83 -0.90
C THR A 334 -3.53 3.68 -2.02
N SER A 335 -3.87 4.19 -3.21
CA SER A 335 -2.94 4.21 -4.34
C SER A 335 -2.58 5.65 -4.67
N ILE A 336 -1.28 5.94 -4.70
CA ILE A 336 -0.73 7.25 -5.00
C ILE A 336 -0.06 7.21 -6.37
N ASN A 337 -0.44 8.13 -7.25
CA ASN A 337 0.18 8.27 -8.57
C ASN A 337 1.17 9.43 -8.52
N PRO A 338 2.47 9.20 -8.52
CA PRO A 338 3.47 10.25 -8.55
C PRO A 338 3.47 10.97 -9.91
N ASN A 339 3.92 12.20 -9.90
CA ASN A 339 4.15 13.00 -11.10
C ASN A 339 5.23 14.03 -10.81
N CYS A 340 6.47 13.70 -11.10
CA CYS A 340 7.61 14.55 -10.82
C CYS A 340 7.74 15.66 -11.87
N CYS A 341 6.98 16.74 -11.65
CA CYS A 341 7.00 17.94 -12.46
C CYS A 341 7.73 19.05 -11.70
N VAL A 342 8.72 19.66 -12.31
CA VAL A 342 9.57 20.72 -11.74
C VAL A 342 9.78 21.86 -12.72
N ILE A 343 10.15 23.05 -12.22
CA ILE A 343 10.56 24.17 -13.05
C ILE A 343 12.09 24.19 -13.15
N GLU A 344 12.58 24.15 -14.38
CA GLU A 344 13.99 24.36 -14.72
C GLU A 344 14.07 25.30 -15.91
N ASP A 345 14.94 26.31 -15.84
CA ASP A 345 15.11 27.33 -16.89
C ASP A 345 13.80 27.99 -17.33
N LYS A 346 12.93 28.31 -16.34
CA LYS A 346 11.59 28.90 -16.58
C LYS A 346 10.67 28.04 -17.44
N LYS A 347 10.87 26.72 -17.45
CA LYS A 347 10.03 25.75 -18.17
C LYS A 347 9.68 24.57 -17.26
N PRO A 348 8.43 24.07 -17.33
CA PRO A 348 8.07 22.83 -16.65
C PRO A 348 8.76 21.64 -17.34
N LYS A 349 9.36 20.75 -16.54
CA LYS A 349 9.98 19.51 -16.97
C LYS A 349 9.42 18.34 -16.16
N PHE A 350 9.26 17.21 -16.81
CA PHE A 350 8.90 15.94 -16.18
C PHE A 350 10.14 15.08 -16.11
N LEU A 351 10.58 14.78 -14.91
CA LEU A 351 11.83 14.07 -14.63
C LEU A 351 11.55 12.82 -13.79
N THR A 352 12.45 11.87 -13.79
CA THR A 352 12.46 10.79 -12.81
C THR A 352 13.02 11.30 -11.48
N VAL A 353 12.78 10.55 -10.40
CA VAL A 353 13.38 10.84 -9.09
C VAL A 353 14.90 10.74 -9.16
N SER A 354 15.42 9.77 -9.89
CA SER A 354 16.87 9.60 -10.11
C SER A 354 17.48 10.77 -10.87
N GLU A 355 16.79 11.31 -11.89
CA GLU A 355 17.25 12.53 -12.61
C GLU A 355 17.21 13.77 -11.71
N VAL A 356 16.18 13.92 -10.87
CA VAL A 356 16.09 15.04 -9.91
C VAL A 356 17.24 14.96 -8.90
N LEU A 357 17.53 13.76 -8.39
CA LEU A 357 18.68 13.56 -7.50
C LEU A 357 19.97 13.97 -8.20
N GLY A 358 20.24 13.43 -9.39
CA GLY A 358 21.47 13.72 -10.13
C GLY A 358 21.67 15.21 -10.35
N ARG A 359 20.64 15.91 -10.83
CA ARG A 359 20.70 17.38 -11.03
C ARG A 359 20.89 18.16 -9.74
N SER A 360 20.28 17.73 -8.63
CA SER A 360 20.49 18.34 -7.32
C SER A 360 21.91 18.12 -6.80
N VAL A 361 22.50 16.96 -7.06
CA VAL A 361 23.90 16.66 -6.71
C VAL A 361 24.87 17.47 -7.56
N ASP A 362 24.64 17.57 -8.86
CA ASP A 362 25.46 18.40 -9.77
C ASP A 362 25.38 19.88 -9.39
N HIS A 363 24.18 20.36 -9.01
CA HIS A 363 23.99 21.71 -8.49
C HIS A 363 24.77 21.92 -7.19
N THR A 364 24.72 20.97 -6.26
CA THR A 364 25.49 21.01 -5.01
C THR A 364 26.97 21.06 -5.29
N ARG A 365 27.48 20.24 -6.21
CA ARG A 365 28.88 20.25 -6.65
C ARG A 365 29.29 21.61 -7.20
N SER A 366 28.46 22.18 -8.09
CA SER A 366 28.74 23.53 -8.66
C SER A 366 28.73 24.63 -7.61
N LEU A 367 27.84 24.53 -6.59
CA LEU A 367 27.86 25.52 -5.49
C LEU A 367 29.10 25.40 -4.62
N LEU A 368 29.51 24.17 -4.26
CA LEU A 368 30.74 23.93 -3.50
C LEU A 368 31.97 24.40 -4.27
N GLU A 369 32.05 24.18 -5.58
CA GLU A 369 33.12 24.69 -6.44
C GLU A 369 33.16 26.22 -6.43
N LYS A 370 32.01 26.89 -6.60
CA LYS A 370 31.90 28.35 -6.50
C LYS A 370 32.32 28.87 -5.14
N GLU A 371 31.94 28.23 -4.06
CA GLU A 371 32.35 28.59 -2.70
C GLU A 371 33.87 28.51 -2.54
N LEU A 372 34.49 27.43 -3.03
CA LEU A 372 35.94 27.27 -3.01
C LEU A 372 36.65 28.31 -3.87
N MET A 373 36.14 28.59 -5.06
CA MET A 373 36.72 29.65 -5.94
C MET A 373 36.63 31.02 -5.30
N ILE A 374 35.51 31.37 -4.68
CA ILE A 374 35.36 32.64 -3.95
C ILE A 374 36.35 32.71 -2.79
N ARG A 375 36.41 31.64 -1.97
CA ARG A 375 37.37 31.60 -0.85
C ARG A 375 38.81 31.69 -1.28
N ARG A 376 39.15 30.98 -2.37
CA ARG A 376 40.47 31.08 -3.01
C ARG A 376 40.78 32.53 -3.41
N GLY A 377 39.86 33.21 -4.10
CA GLY A 377 40.01 34.61 -4.50
C GLY A 377 40.24 35.53 -3.30
N GLU A 378 39.43 35.39 -2.25
CA GLU A 378 39.55 36.16 -1.01
C GLU A 378 40.90 35.92 -0.30
N LEU A 379 41.37 34.68 -0.28
CA LEU A 379 42.68 34.34 0.28
C LEU A 379 43.81 34.90 -0.55
N MET A 380 43.73 34.84 -1.88
CA MET A 380 44.75 35.39 -2.79
C MET A 380 44.84 36.91 -2.66
N GLU A 381 43.70 37.61 -2.56
CA GLU A 381 43.67 39.05 -2.28
C GLU A 381 44.27 39.38 -0.89
N SER A 382 43.93 38.59 0.11
CA SER A 382 44.45 38.73 1.47
C SER A 382 45.98 38.48 1.51
N LEU A 383 46.42 37.46 0.79
CA LEU A 383 47.85 37.12 0.63
C LEU A 383 48.61 38.23 -0.09
N HIS A 384 48.03 38.77 -1.17
CA HIS A 384 48.62 39.87 -1.90
C HIS A 384 48.83 41.08 -1.00
N PHE A 385 47.80 41.53 -0.31
CA PHE A 385 47.86 42.66 0.61
C PHE A 385 48.80 42.41 1.79
N ALA A 386 48.82 41.25 2.41
CA ALA A 386 49.74 40.87 3.49
C ALA A 386 51.20 40.88 3.03
N SER A 387 51.46 40.46 1.77
CA SER A 387 52.79 40.50 1.18
C SER A 387 53.22 41.93 0.91
N LEU A 388 52.33 42.79 0.40
CA LEU A 388 52.59 44.22 0.20
C LEU A 388 52.81 44.92 1.54
N GLU A 389 52.00 44.69 2.54
CA GLU A 389 52.14 45.26 3.92
C GLU A 389 53.47 44.87 4.53
N ARG A 390 53.84 43.60 4.40
CA ARG A 390 55.13 43.10 4.91
C ARG A 390 56.31 43.87 4.28
N ILE A 391 56.33 43.95 2.95
CA ILE A 391 57.45 44.65 2.22
C ILE A 391 57.44 46.13 2.52
N PHE A 392 56.26 46.77 2.54
CA PHE A 392 56.12 48.21 2.86
C PHE A 392 56.67 48.56 4.22
N ILE A 393 56.48 47.70 5.25
CA ILE A 393 56.97 47.93 6.60
C ILE A 393 58.44 47.48 6.74
N GLU A 394 58.82 46.37 6.18
CA GLU A 394 60.18 45.78 6.26
C GLU A 394 61.19 46.66 5.59
N GLU A 395 60.88 47.15 4.37
CA GLU A 395 61.74 48.11 3.59
C GLU A 395 61.59 49.53 4.08
N ARG A 396 60.73 49.78 5.08
CA ARG A 396 60.52 51.11 5.70
C ARG A 396 60.15 52.22 4.70
N ILE A 397 59.43 51.86 3.60
CA ILE A 397 59.04 52.76 2.53
C ILE A 397 58.29 53.97 3.10
N TYR A 398 57.53 53.85 4.17
CA TYR A 398 56.84 54.91 4.89
C TYR A 398 57.81 55.97 5.55
N LYS A 399 59.12 55.65 5.62
CA LYS A 399 60.14 56.59 6.17
C LYS A 399 61.03 57.18 5.10
N ASP A 400 60.85 56.91 3.87
CA ASP A 400 61.66 57.51 2.79
C ASP A 400 61.39 59.00 2.69
N ARG A 401 62.54 59.77 2.58
CA ARG A 401 62.43 61.26 2.43
C ARG A 401 61.60 61.72 1.24
N ALA A 402 61.61 60.98 0.14
CA ALA A 402 60.79 61.22 -1.02
C ALA A 402 59.30 61.02 -0.79
N PHE A 403 58.90 60.10 0.08
CA PHE A 403 57.57 59.93 0.52
C PHE A 403 57.14 61.03 1.51
N GLU A 404 57.95 61.41 2.47
CA GLU A 404 57.70 62.46 3.45
C GLU A 404 57.62 63.86 2.83
N GLN A 405 58.35 64.08 1.73
CA GLN A 405 58.40 65.36 1.03
C GLN A 405 57.60 65.41 -0.27
N ALA A 406 56.73 64.45 -0.50
CA ALA A 406 55.84 64.35 -1.66
C ALA A 406 54.92 65.59 -1.73
N LYS A 407 54.88 66.24 -2.92
CA LYS A 407 54.09 67.45 -3.13
C LYS A 407 52.58 67.21 -3.09
N ASP A 408 52.19 66.07 -3.49
CA ASP A 408 50.81 65.68 -3.57
C ASP A 408 50.67 64.13 -3.38
N MET A 409 49.41 63.65 -3.27
CA MET A 409 49.11 62.23 -3.09
C MET A 409 49.57 61.36 -4.26
N ASP A 410 49.49 61.86 -5.47
CA ASP A 410 49.94 61.13 -6.66
C ASP A 410 51.44 60.92 -6.72
N ALA A 411 52.25 61.93 -6.29
CA ALA A 411 53.68 61.79 -6.15
C ALA A 411 54.08 60.77 -5.08
N ALA A 412 53.36 60.74 -3.97
CA ALA A 412 53.53 59.71 -2.94
C ALA A 412 53.21 58.30 -3.45
N ILE A 413 52.13 58.15 -4.21
CA ILE A 413 51.71 56.86 -4.82
C ILE A 413 52.80 56.38 -5.82
N LEU A 414 53.23 57.26 -6.71
CA LEU A 414 54.31 56.93 -7.67
C LEU A 414 55.64 56.54 -6.99
N HIS A 415 56.00 57.19 -5.88
CA HIS A 415 57.14 56.80 -5.11
C HIS A 415 57.00 55.40 -4.50
N ILE A 416 55.85 55.07 -3.83
CA ILE A 416 55.57 53.73 -3.27
C ILE A 416 55.61 52.71 -4.39
N ASP A 417 55.00 53.01 -5.54
CA ASP A 417 54.96 52.08 -6.68
C ASP A 417 56.34 51.70 -7.18
N SER A 418 57.20 52.76 -7.38
CA SER A 418 58.59 52.58 -7.82
C SER A 418 59.43 51.80 -6.80
N ARG A 419 59.21 52.00 -5.52
CA ARG A 419 59.88 51.26 -4.47
C ARG A 419 59.45 49.76 -4.38
N LEU A 420 58.25 49.46 -4.82
CA LEU A 420 57.70 48.08 -4.91
C LEU A 420 58.17 47.38 -6.20
N ASP A 421 58.71 48.06 -7.23
CA ASP A 421 59.12 47.46 -8.51
C ASP A 421 60.05 46.24 -8.38
N PRO A 422 61.07 46.18 -7.48
CA PRO A 422 61.90 45.01 -7.33
C PRO A 422 61.10 43.75 -6.79
N PHE A 423 60.01 43.99 -6.16
CA PHE A 423 59.18 42.94 -5.53
C PHE A 423 57.94 42.56 -6.36
N LYS A 424 57.57 43.32 -7.38
CA LYS A 424 56.42 43.11 -8.26
C LYS A 424 56.35 41.67 -8.83
N PRO A 425 57.47 41.01 -9.24
CA PRO A 425 57.49 39.67 -9.76
C PRO A 425 57.01 38.57 -8.72
N GLN A 426 56.99 38.91 -7.43
CA GLN A 426 56.63 38.00 -6.35
C GLN A 426 55.16 38.02 -6.09
N PHE A 427 54.39 38.97 -6.63
CA PHE A 427 52.98 39.13 -6.40
C PHE A 427 52.17 38.33 -7.43
N TYR A 428 51.00 37.87 -7.01
CA TYR A 428 50.13 37.09 -7.88
C TYR A 428 49.42 37.95 -8.95
N ARG A 429 49.28 39.26 -8.72
CA ARG A 429 48.74 40.24 -9.66
C ARG A 429 49.50 41.55 -9.57
N GLU A 430 49.25 42.42 -10.55
CA GLU A 430 49.83 43.79 -10.56
C GLU A 430 49.32 44.61 -9.36
N VAL A 431 50.19 45.44 -8.85
CA VAL A 431 49.89 46.37 -7.76
C VAL A 431 49.05 47.53 -8.33
N THR A 432 47.89 47.72 -7.77
CA THR A 432 47.00 48.79 -8.20
C THR A 432 47.12 50.04 -7.35
N ARG A 433 46.63 51.16 -7.86
CA ARG A 433 46.56 52.43 -7.11
C ARG A 433 45.83 52.27 -5.77
N ASP A 434 44.73 51.46 -5.76
CA ASP A 434 43.97 51.19 -4.55
C ASP A 434 44.76 50.38 -3.52
N ASP A 435 45.59 49.46 -3.94
CA ASP A 435 46.46 48.70 -3.02
C ASP A 435 47.44 49.66 -2.33
N ILE A 436 48.04 50.62 -3.09
CA ILE A 436 48.94 51.63 -2.53
C ILE A 436 48.17 52.54 -1.56
N LEU A 437 47.01 53.01 -1.90
CA LEU A 437 46.15 53.80 -0.99
C LEU A 437 45.88 53.07 0.31
N ARG A 438 45.54 51.78 0.25
CA ARG A 438 45.35 50.92 1.43
C ARG A 438 46.61 50.76 2.27
N LEU A 439 47.82 50.75 1.63
CA LEU A 439 49.07 50.74 2.35
C LEU A 439 49.29 52.05 3.12
N MET A 440 48.92 53.19 2.54
CA MET A 440 49.03 54.50 3.17
C MET A 440 48.03 54.67 4.33
N GLU A 441 46.92 53.94 4.34
CA GLU A 441 45.95 53.93 5.44
C GLU A 441 46.38 53.07 6.65
N ILE A 442 47.56 52.41 6.59
CA ILE A 442 48.05 51.60 7.68
C ILE A 442 48.36 52.46 8.87
N LYS A 443 47.73 52.23 9.99
CA LYS A 443 47.94 52.99 11.23
C LYS A 443 49.36 52.79 11.79
N MET A 444 50.02 53.89 12.20
CA MET A 444 51.36 53.83 12.81
C MET A 444 51.40 52.79 13.98
N GLY A 445 50.38 52.64 14.77
CA GLY A 445 50.30 51.65 15.83
C GLY A 445 50.41 50.17 15.35
N ARG A 446 50.00 49.90 14.08
CA ARG A 446 50.16 48.59 13.44
C ARG A 446 51.60 48.38 12.96
N ILE A 447 52.19 49.39 12.42
CA ILE A 447 53.63 49.39 12.03
C ILE A 447 54.53 49.15 13.23
N LEU A 448 54.31 49.86 14.37
CA LEU A 448 55.09 49.70 15.59
C LEU A 448 54.94 48.32 16.24
N LYS A 449 53.82 47.67 16.04
CA LYS A 449 53.51 46.30 16.57
C LYS A 449 53.81 45.21 15.53
N PHE A 450 54.36 45.54 14.38
CA PHE A 450 54.65 44.58 13.33
C PHE A 450 55.72 43.59 13.78
N ASN A 451 55.40 42.32 13.64
CA ASN A 451 56.29 41.20 13.91
C ASN A 451 56.46 40.40 12.61
N LYS A 452 57.67 40.35 12.08
CA LYS A 452 57.99 39.69 10.83
C LYS A 452 57.65 38.20 10.88
N ASP A 453 58.05 37.51 11.92
CA ASP A 453 57.84 36.05 12.04
C ASP A 453 56.36 35.72 11.98
N LYS A 454 55.50 36.49 12.67
CA LYS A 454 54.03 36.31 12.62
C LYS A 454 53.45 36.66 11.27
N ALA A 455 53.99 37.65 10.56
CA ALA A 455 53.54 37.95 9.21
C ALA A 455 53.92 36.83 8.22
N ASP A 456 55.13 36.30 8.36
CA ASP A 456 55.59 35.15 7.58
C ASP A 456 54.77 33.86 7.87
N GLU A 457 54.46 33.56 9.12
CA GLU A 457 53.58 32.49 9.54
C GLU A 457 52.16 32.62 8.92
N LEU A 458 51.58 33.84 8.97
CA LEU A 458 50.27 34.11 8.40
C LEU A 458 50.28 33.91 6.87
N ILE A 459 51.32 34.42 6.20
CA ILE A 459 51.51 34.26 4.76
C ILE A 459 51.66 32.77 4.39
N ALA A 460 52.46 32.02 5.16
CA ALA A 460 52.67 30.58 4.98
C ALA A 460 51.33 29.81 5.14
N HIS A 461 50.55 30.09 6.20
CA HIS A 461 49.24 29.49 6.44
C HIS A 461 48.27 29.79 5.30
N MET A 462 48.19 31.06 4.83
CA MET A 462 47.32 31.39 3.70
C MET A 462 47.75 30.66 2.42
N LYS A 463 49.05 30.51 2.14
CA LYS A 463 49.55 29.72 1.00
C LYS A 463 49.19 28.24 1.11
N GLU A 464 49.27 27.67 2.30
CA GLU A 464 48.86 26.28 2.56
C GLU A 464 47.37 26.09 2.35
N GLU A 465 46.53 27.03 2.85
CA GLU A 465 45.11 27.02 2.65
C GLU A 465 44.73 27.11 1.16
N VAL A 466 45.40 28.03 0.39
CA VAL A 466 45.20 28.11 -1.07
C VAL A 466 45.58 26.79 -1.74
N ALA A 467 46.76 26.20 -1.40
CA ALA A 467 47.18 24.92 -1.98
C ALA A 467 46.23 23.78 -1.64
N ARG A 468 45.57 23.80 -0.45
CA ARG A 468 44.52 22.85 -0.10
C ARG A 468 43.30 23.04 -0.98
N ILE A 469 42.81 24.28 -1.13
CA ILE A 469 41.67 24.59 -1.99
C ILE A 469 41.96 24.22 -3.46
N ASP A 470 43.17 24.42 -3.95
CA ASP A 470 43.54 24.03 -5.31
C ASP A 470 43.49 22.50 -5.51
N ARG A 471 43.87 21.72 -4.50
CA ARG A 471 43.69 20.27 -4.52
C ARG A 471 42.21 19.87 -4.45
N ASP A 472 41.41 20.53 -3.62
CA ASP A 472 39.98 20.27 -3.47
C ASP A 472 39.26 20.58 -4.80
N LEU A 473 39.60 21.67 -5.48
CA LEU A 473 39.06 22.01 -6.80
C LEU A 473 39.42 20.99 -7.89
N GLN A 474 40.56 20.31 -7.78
CA GLN A 474 40.92 19.23 -8.70
C GLN A 474 40.17 17.93 -8.42
N ASN A 475 39.60 17.77 -7.23
CA ASN A 475 38.90 16.56 -6.81
C ASN A 475 37.50 16.84 -6.27
N MET A 476 36.68 17.54 -7.05
CA MET A 476 35.32 17.93 -6.65
C MET A 476 34.41 16.79 -6.35
N VAL A 477 34.61 15.59 -6.92
CA VAL A 477 33.80 14.38 -6.61
C VAL A 477 33.97 14.03 -5.15
N GLU A 478 35.21 13.96 -4.66
CA GLU A 478 35.47 13.61 -3.25
C GLU A 478 35.02 14.71 -2.29
N VAL A 479 35.23 15.99 -2.66
CA VAL A 479 34.74 17.14 -1.88
C VAL A 479 33.23 17.07 -1.71
N THR A 480 32.50 16.80 -2.78
CA THR A 480 31.04 16.71 -2.74
C THR A 480 30.58 15.45 -1.98
N SER A 481 31.25 14.32 -2.15
CA SER A 481 30.98 13.09 -1.39
C SER A 481 31.18 13.30 0.11
N ASN A 482 32.27 13.99 0.51
CA ASN A 482 32.54 14.33 1.90
C ASN A 482 31.50 15.29 2.48
N TRP A 483 30.96 16.20 1.67
CA TRP A 483 29.85 17.05 2.07
C TRP A 483 28.61 16.22 2.40
N PHE A 484 28.22 15.29 1.55
CA PHE A 484 27.06 14.42 1.82
C PHE A 484 27.30 13.48 3.00
N ARG A 485 28.52 12.96 3.21
CA ARG A 485 28.88 12.19 4.41
C ARG A 485 28.72 13.04 5.67
N LEU A 486 29.24 14.28 5.65
CA LEU A 486 29.11 15.20 6.78
C LEU A 486 27.64 15.48 7.14
N ILE A 487 26.82 15.76 6.14
CA ILE A 487 25.39 16.06 6.33
C ILE A 487 24.66 14.82 6.84
N ARG A 488 24.94 13.64 6.27
CA ARG A 488 24.37 12.37 6.74
C ARG A 488 24.73 12.12 8.21
N ASP A 489 26.01 12.15 8.55
CA ASP A 489 26.50 11.81 9.89
C ASP A 489 26.00 12.80 10.96
N LYS A 490 25.70 14.03 10.57
CA LYS A 490 25.20 15.07 11.47
C LYS A 490 23.69 15.01 11.71
N TYR A 491 22.91 14.61 10.69
CA TYR A 491 21.46 14.78 10.72
C TYR A 491 20.64 13.52 10.46
N ALA A 492 21.18 12.46 9.83
CA ALA A 492 20.40 11.31 9.43
C ALA A 492 19.82 10.51 10.64
N ALA A 493 20.50 10.55 11.77
CA ALA A 493 20.01 9.87 12.99
C ALA A 493 18.66 10.43 13.51
N GLU A 494 18.35 11.71 13.20
CA GLU A 494 17.09 12.37 13.55
C GLU A 494 15.96 12.06 12.55
N HIS A 495 16.29 11.41 11.42
CA HIS A 495 15.37 11.13 10.32
C HIS A 495 15.44 9.65 9.89
N PRO A 496 15.09 8.70 10.77
CA PRO A 496 15.05 7.28 10.42
C PRO A 496 13.95 7.02 9.37
N ARG A 497 14.06 5.89 8.66
CA ARG A 497 12.99 5.45 7.77
C ARG A 497 11.77 5.02 8.57
N HIS A 498 10.61 5.51 8.18
CA HIS A 498 9.32 5.21 8.81
C HIS A 498 8.52 4.16 8.04
N THR A 499 8.60 4.18 6.72
CA THR A 499 7.76 3.36 5.85
C THR A 499 8.42 2.05 5.49
N GLU A 500 7.73 0.93 5.64
CA GLU A 500 8.21 -0.40 5.30
C GLU A 500 7.94 -0.74 3.84
N ILE A 501 8.94 -1.25 3.11
CA ILE A 501 8.78 -1.67 1.72
C ILE A 501 8.40 -3.15 1.68
N ARG A 502 7.23 -3.45 1.11
CA ARG A 502 6.70 -4.82 0.95
C ARG A 502 6.03 -4.98 -0.41
N SER A 503 6.00 -6.21 -0.92
CA SER A 503 5.07 -6.58 -2.00
C SER A 503 3.70 -6.92 -1.40
N PHE A 504 2.62 -6.44 -2.02
CA PHE A 504 1.27 -6.70 -1.53
C PHE A 504 0.59 -7.80 -2.32
N ASP A 505 0.03 -8.78 -1.59
CA ASP A 505 -0.85 -9.77 -2.20
C ASP A 505 -2.09 -9.09 -2.79
N ASN A 506 -2.56 -9.64 -3.90
CA ASN A 506 -3.76 -9.14 -4.56
C ASN A 506 -5.00 -9.64 -3.81
N ILE A 507 -5.66 -8.74 -3.09
CA ILE A 507 -6.88 -9.04 -2.35
C ILE A 507 -8.07 -9.02 -3.31
N GLU A 508 -8.66 -10.20 -3.55
CA GLU A 508 -9.91 -10.30 -4.32
C GLU A 508 -11.10 -9.89 -3.43
N ALA A 509 -11.68 -8.73 -3.69
CA ALA A 509 -12.80 -8.17 -2.93
C ALA A 509 -13.98 -9.15 -2.76
N THR A 510 -14.25 -9.98 -3.75
CA THR A 510 -15.32 -10.99 -3.72
C THR A 510 -15.09 -12.15 -2.76
N LYS A 511 -13.82 -12.43 -2.43
CA LYS A 511 -13.49 -13.50 -1.46
C LYS A 511 -13.49 -13.01 -0.02
N VAL A 512 -13.37 -11.72 0.17
CA VAL A 512 -13.20 -11.10 1.48
C VAL A 512 -14.53 -10.64 2.07
N ILE A 513 -15.47 -10.22 1.21
CA ILE A 513 -16.78 -9.73 1.66
C ILE A 513 -17.61 -10.88 2.27
N GLU A 514 -18.22 -10.60 3.40
CA GLU A 514 -19.11 -11.57 4.04
C GLU A 514 -20.53 -11.49 3.46
N ALA A 515 -21.19 -12.66 3.34
CA ALA A 515 -22.58 -12.76 2.93
C ALA A 515 -23.51 -12.28 4.07
N THR A 516 -23.74 -10.97 4.14
CA THR A 516 -24.52 -10.33 5.21
C THR A 516 -25.99 -10.25 4.91
N GLU A 517 -26.35 -10.26 3.64
CA GLU A 517 -27.70 -10.08 3.14
C GLU A 517 -28.32 -11.42 2.74
N LYS A 518 -29.62 -11.42 2.58
CA LYS A 518 -30.40 -12.60 2.18
C LYS A 518 -31.01 -12.36 0.83
N LEU A 519 -30.76 -13.27 -0.11
CA LEU A 519 -31.39 -13.25 -1.43
C LEU A 519 -32.71 -13.95 -1.40
N TYR A 520 -33.75 -13.35 -1.95
CA TYR A 520 -35.08 -13.87 -2.08
C TYR A 520 -35.55 -13.86 -3.53
N ILE A 521 -36.51 -14.75 -3.86
CA ILE A 521 -37.15 -14.79 -5.18
C ILE A 521 -38.66 -14.84 -5.07
N ASP A 522 -39.33 -13.98 -5.79
CA ASP A 522 -40.77 -14.05 -6.08
C ASP A 522 -40.97 -14.69 -7.45
N ARG A 523 -41.24 -15.99 -7.44
CA ARG A 523 -41.46 -16.76 -8.68
C ARG A 523 -42.78 -16.43 -9.38
N GLU A 524 -43.77 -15.91 -8.65
CA GLU A 524 -45.06 -15.56 -9.24
C GLU A 524 -44.97 -14.27 -10.06
N ASN A 525 -44.34 -13.26 -9.53
CA ASN A 525 -44.23 -11.96 -10.20
C ASN A 525 -42.91 -11.78 -10.97
N GLY A 526 -41.96 -12.73 -10.82
CA GLY A 526 -40.68 -12.72 -11.53
C GLY A 526 -39.72 -11.69 -11.01
N PHE A 527 -39.63 -11.47 -9.69
CA PHE A 527 -38.65 -10.60 -9.06
C PHE A 527 -37.69 -11.39 -8.18
N MET A 528 -36.47 -10.89 -8.08
CA MET A 528 -35.49 -11.30 -7.08
C MET A 528 -34.92 -10.08 -6.38
N GLY A 529 -34.36 -10.27 -5.17
CA GLY A 529 -33.65 -9.19 -4.47
C GLY A 529 -33.57 -9.37 -2.97
N MET A 530 -32.86 -8.44 -2.33
CA MET A 530 -32.63 -8.49 -0.87
C MET A 530 -33.84 -7.97 -0.06
N SER A 531 -34.66 -7.11 -0.64
CA SER A 531 -35.79 -6.51 0.04
C SER A 531 -37.06 -7.36 0.04
N LEU A 532 -37.07 -8.49 -0.64
CA LEU A 532 -38.24 -9.38 -0.81
C LEU A 532 -38.41 -10.37 0.36
N LYS A 533 -38.42 -9.87 1.60
CA LYS A 533 -38.38 -10.71 2.83
C LYS A 533 -39.58 -11.63 3.06
N LYS A 534 -40.66 -11.51 2.29
CA LYS A 534 -41.86 -12.35 2.39
C LYS A 534 -41.89 -13.50 1.39
N ASP A 535 -40.94 -13.54 0.47
CA ASP A 535 -40.86 -14.47 -0.64
C ASP A 535 -39.92 -15.65 -0.34
N GLU A 536 -39.69 -16.51 -1.31
CA GLU A 536 -38.85 -17.71 -1.15
C GLU A 536 -37.38 -17.28 -0.90
N PHE A 537 -36.81 -17.73 0.23
CA PHE A 537 -35.40 -17.55 0.54
C PHE A 537 -34.54 -18.42 -0.38
N VAL A 538 -33.53 -17.85 -1.01
CA VAL A 538 -32.61 -18.56 -1.88
C VAL A 538 -31.35 -18.94 -1.09
N GLU A 539 -30.52 -17.95 -0.75
CA GLU A 539 -29.29 -18.12 0.04
C GLU A 539 -28.78 -16.77 0.57
N ASN A 540 -27.74 -16.81 1.42
CA ASN A 540 -27.08 -15.59 1.88
C ASN A 540 -26.17 -15.04 0.78
N CYS A 541 -26.16 -13.74 0.64
CA CYS A 541 -25.37 -13.03 -0.37
C CYS A 541 -24.72 -11.77 0.18
N SER A 542 -23.79 -11.19 -0.57
CA SER A 542 -23.23 -9.87 -0.31
C SER A 542 -23.81 -8.84 -1.30
N PRO A 543 -23.76 -7.55 -0.99
CA PRO A 543 -24.28 -6.52 -1.88
C PRO A 543 -23.54 -6.39 -3.24
N ILE A 544 -22.37 -7.03 -3.36
CA ILE A 544 -21.57 -7.02 -4.59
C ILE A 544 -21.60 -8.34 -5.34
N ASP A 545 -22.33 -9.33 -4.85
CA ASP A 545 -22.42 -10.64 -5.49
C ASP A 545 -23.23 -10.59 -6.79
N ASP A 546 -22.95 -11.57 -7.63
CA ASP A 546 -23.70 -11.85 -8.84
C ASP A 546 -24.64 -13.02 -8.60
N VAL A 547 -25.76 -13.07 -9.32
CA VAL A 547 -26.76 -14.14 -9.24
C VAL A 547 -26.93 -14.77 -10.61
N ILE A 548 -26.77 -16.09 -10.67
CA ILE A 548 -27.07 -16.88 -11.88
C ILE A 548 -28.50 -17.38 -11.86
N ILE A 549 -29.20 -17.25 -12.98
CA ILE A 549 -30.61 -17.60 -13.12
C ILE A 549 -30.77 -18.47 -14.34
N PHE A 550 -31.34 -19.68 -14.16
CA PHE A 550 -31.65 -20.61 -15.24
C PHE A 550 -33.14 -20.70 -15.47
N TYR A 551 -33.53 -20.73 -16.72
CA TYR A 551 -34.94 -20.76 -17.14
C TYR A 551 -35.33 -22.07 -17.82
N ARG A 552 -36.63 -22.41 -17.74
CA ARG A 552 -37.18 -23.62 -18.33
C ARG A 552 -37.03 -23.69 -19.86
N ASP A 553 -36.92 -22.60 -20.55
CA ASP A 553 -36.72 -22.52 -21.97
C ASP A 553 -35.29 -22.81 -22.41
N GLY A 554 -34.39 -23.02 -21.45
CA GLY A 554 -32.98 -23.31 -21.69
C GLY A 554 -32.10 -22.09 -21.77
N THR A 555 -32.61 -20.91 -21.51
CA THR A 555 -31.80 -19.72 -21.36
C THR A 555 -31.28 -19.54 -19.94
N TYR A 556 -30.19 -18.82 -19.73
CA TYR A 556 -29.71 -18.39 -18.44
C TYR A 556 -28.96 -17.05 -18.55
N LYS A 557 -28.94 -16.31 -17.46
CA LYS A 557 -28.18 -15.05 -17.36
C LYS A 557 -27.58 -14.88 -15.96
N VAL A 558 -26.61 -13.99 -15.86
CA VAL A 558 -26.05 -13.57 -14.57
C VAL A 558 -26.24 -12.06 -14.44
N THR A 559 -26.77 -11.64 -13.30
CA THR A 559 -27.00 -10.24 -12.98
C THR A 559 -26.56 -9.92 -11.57
N ARG A 560 -26.32 -8.66 -11.23
CA ARG A 560 -25.93 -8.26 -9.90
C ARG A 560 -27.06 -8.37 -8.90
N VAL A 561 -26.71 -8.66 -7.65
CA VAL A 561 -27.61 -8.52 -6.52
C VAL A 561 -28.05 -7.06 -6.38
N ALA A 562 -29.33 -6.84 -6.13
CA ALA A 562 -29.91 -5.54 -5.82
C ALA A 562 -31.12 -5.70 -4.90
N ASP A 563 -31.67 -4.60 -4.42
CA ASP A 563 -32.85 -4.63 -3.54
C ASP A 563 -34.05 -5.33 -4.20
N LYS A 564 -34.30 -5.06 -5.47
CA LYS A 564 -35.37 -5.67 -6.27
C LYS A 564 -35.05 -5.60 -7.76
N VAL A 565 -34.97 -6.73 -8.43
CA VAL A 565 -34.70 -6.84 -9.88
C VAL A 565 -35.77 -7.71 -10.53
N PHE A 566 -36.25 -7.27 -11.68
CA PHE A 566 -37.16 -8.08 -12.51
C PHE A 566 -36.38 -9.07 -13.34
N ILE A 567 -36.72 -10.34 -13.20
CA ILE A 567 -36.07 -11.48 -13.87
C ILE A 567 -37.05 -12.36 -14.65
N GLY A 568 -38.33 -12.00 -14.67
CA GLY A 568 -39.43 -12.83 -15.22
C GLY A 568 -39.50 -12.86 -16.75
N GLU A 569 -38.59 -12.23 -17.46
CA GLU A 569 -38.63 -12.11 -18.93
C GLU A 569 -37.27 -12.36 -19.58
N THR A 570 -37.22 -13.10 -20.67
CA THR A 570 -36.03 -13.36 -21.47
C THR A 570 -36.23 -12.83 -22.89
N GLU A 571 -35.16 -12.50 -23.62
CA GLU A 571 -35.22 -12.05 -25.01
C GLU A 571 -35.89 -13.13 -25.92
N ARG A 572 -35.62 -14.39 -25.62
CA ARG A 572 -36.22 -15.51 -26.32
C ARG A 572 -37.73 -15.54 -26.12
N MET A 573 -38.25 -15.25 -24.91
CA MET A 573 -39.67 -15.12 -24.67
C MET A 573 -40.33 -14.02 -25.44
N LYS A 574 -39.65 -12.85 -25.45
CA LYS A 574 -40.16 -11.69 -26.20
C LYS A 574 -40.32 -12.06 -27.65
N ALA A 575 -39.36 -12.77 -28.22
CA ALA A 575 -39.40 -13.26 -29.61
C ALA A 575 -40.52 -14.29 -29.84
N GLU A 576 -40.79 -15.20 -28.86
CA GLU A 576 -41.81 -16.21 -28.91
C GLU A 576 -43.23 -15.71 -28.45
N LYS A 577 -43.36 -14.43 -28.07
CA LYS A 577 -44.62 -13.80 -27.54
C LYS A 577 -45.25 -14.56 -26.39
N LYS A 578 -44.43 -15.14 -25.51
CA LYS A 578 -44.87 -15.82 -24.30
C LYS A 578 -45.00 -14.84 -23.14
N LYS A 579 -46.00 -15.04 -22.27
CA LYS A 579 -46.26 -14.11 -21.16
C LYS A 579 -45.38 -14.29 -19.93
N LYS A 580 -44.77 -15.47 -19.73
CA LYS A 580 -43.96 -15.75 -18.54
C LYS A 580 -43.01 -16.94 -18.75
N VAL A 581 -41.76 -16.85 -18.26
CA VAL A 581 -40.85 -18.01 -18.18
C VAL A 581 -40.73 -18.49 -16.74
N GLU A 582 -40.62 -19.78 -16.58
CA GLU A 582 -40.38 -20.45 -15.32
C GLU A 582 -38.89 -20.44 -15.00
N VAL A 583 -38.51 -19.81 -13.88
CA VAL A 583 -37.17 -19.90 -13.30
C VAL A 583 -37.04 -21.29 -12.67
N ILE A 584 -36.08 -22.08 -13.17
CA ILE A 584 -35.86 -23.46 -12.70
C ILE A 584 -34.79 -23.51 -11.60
N HIS A 585 -33.81 -22.59 -11.64
CA HIS A 585 -32.75 -22.51 -10.65
C HIS A 585 -32.23 -21.06 -10.53
N ILE A 586 -31.90 -20.68 -9.31
CA ILE A 586 -31.30 -19.41 -8.97
C ILE A 586 -30.31 -19.62 -7.82
N ALA A 587 -29.13 -19.03 -7.92
CA ALA A 587 -28.09 -19.11 -6.90
C ALA A 587 -27.11 -17.93 -7.00
N VAL A 588 -26.35 -17.66 -5.94
CA VAL A 588 -25.24 -16.75 -5.99
C VAL A 588 -24.15 -17.31 -6.91
N PHE A 589 -23.68 -16.49 -7.84
CA PHE A 589 -22.68 -16.86 -8.85
C PHE A 589 -21.27 -16.47 -8.42
N LYS A 590 -20.38 -17.43 -8.31
CA LYS A 590 -18.97 -17.22 -8.03
C LYS A 590 -18.17 -17.29 -9.34
N LYS A 591 -17.64 -16.15 -9.78
CA LYS A 591 -16.82 -16.08 -10.98
C LYS A 591 -15.56 -16.93 -10.80
N GLY A 592 -15.24 -17.75 -11.81
CA GLY A 592 -14.09 -18.66 -11.77
C GLY A 592 -14.32 -19.99 -11.04
N ASP A 593 -15.52 -20.24 -10.49
CA ASP A 593 -15.84 -21.51 -9.85
C ASP A 593 -15.90 -22.63 -10.89
N LYS A 594 -14.92 -23.55 -10.83
CA LYS A 594 -14.84 -24.76 -11.67
C LYS A 594 -15.52 -25.97 -11.03
N ARG A 595 -15.91 -25.90 -9.75
CA ARG A 595 -16.42 -27.05 -8.98
C ARG A 595 -17.93 -27.21 -9.08
N THR A 596 -18.67 -26.12 -9.23
CA THR A 596 -20.13 -26.20 -9.44
C THR A 596 -20.44 -26.73 -10.83
N ILE A 597 -20.95 -27.96 -10.88
CA ILE A 597 -21.33 -28.65 -12.10
C ILE A 597 -22.86 -28.70 -12.22
N TYR A 598 -23.34 -28.28 -13.37
CA TYR A 598 -24.79 -28.35 -13.69
C TYR A 598 -25.10 -29.61 -14.51
N ASN A 599 -25.98 -30.44 -13.97
CA ASN A 599 -26.49 -31.64 -14.66
C ASN A 599 -27.83 -31.31 -15.32
N VAL A 600 -27.92 -31.50 -16.61
CA VAL A 600 -29.06 -31.05 -17.41
C VAL A 600 -29.53 -32.12 -18.39
N VAL A 601 -30.87 -32.31 -18.42
CA VAL A 601 -31.52 -32.97 -19.55
C VAL A 601 -32.47 -31.99 -20.21
N TYR A 602 -32.32 -31.80 -21.51
CA TYR A 602 -33.20 -30.93 -22.28
C TYR A 602 -33.76 -31.63 -23.53
N ARG A 603 -34.89 -31.13 -24.00
CA ARG A 603 -35.52 -31.58 -25.24
C ARG A 603 -35.32 -30.49 -26.31
N ASP A 604 -34.73 -30.89 -27.43
CA ASP A 604 -34.62 -30.04 -28.61
C ASP A 604 -35.94 -30.07 -29.40
N ALA A 605 -36.49 -28.89 -29.66
CA ALA A 605 -37.79 -28.80 -30.35
C ALA A 605 -37.75 -29.15 -31.82
N ALA A 606 -36.62 -28.95 -32.51
CA ALA A 606 -36.52 -29.26 -33.94
C ALA A 606 -36.54 -30.75 -34.22
N THR A 607 -35.85 -31.53 -33.38
CA THR A 607 -35.68 -32.98 -33.57
C THR A 607 -36.55 -33.82 -32.62
N ASN A 608 -37.22 -33.17 -31.69
CA ASN A 608 -37.95 -33.82 -30.57
C ASN A 608 -37.08 -34.83 -29.77
N THR A 609 -35.79 -34.64 -29.77
CA THR A 609 -34.80 -35.52 -29.13
C THR A 609 -34.35 -34.95 -27.82
N CYS A 610 -34.21 -35.84 -26.82
CA CYS A 610 -33.66 -35.45 -25.51
C CYS A 610 -32.17 -35.70 -25.43
N TYR A 611 -31.47 -34.69 -24.92
CA TYR A 611 -30.02 -34.71 -24.69
C TYR A 611 -29.72 -34.58 -23.22
N ILE A 612 -28.59 -35.19 -22.78
CA ILE A 612 -28.07 -35.14 -21.42
C ILE A 612 -26.66 -34.52 -21.45
N LYS A 613 -26.37 -33.61 -20.54
CA LYS A 613 -25.06 -33.02 -20.43
C LYS A 613 -24.70 -32.56 -19.04
N ARG A 614 -23.42 -32.43 -18.80
CA ARG A 614 -22.81 -31.80 -17.64
C ARG A 614 -21.94 -30.63 -18.10
N PHE A 615 -21.99 -29.50 -17.39
CA PHE A 615 -21.18 -28.34 -17.70
C PHE A 615 -20.99 -27.46 -16.46
N ASN A 616 -19.99 -26.59 -16.50
CA ASN A 616 -19.78 -25.51 -15.54
C ASN A 616 -19.93 -24.14 -16.23
N VAL A 617 -20.04 -23.09 -15.40
CA VAL A 617 -20.07 -21.69 -15.85
C VAL A 617 -19.03 -20.95 -15.05
N THR A 618 -17.90 -20.65 -15.68
CA THR A 618 -16.74 -20.01 -15.02
C THR A 618 -16.64 -18.51 -15.30
N SER A 619 -17.15 -18.07 -16.45
CA SER A 619 -17.10 -16.68 -16.89
C SER A 619 -18.36 -16.29 -17.65
N ILE A 620 -18.78 -15.05 -17.47
CA ILE A 620 -19.97 -14.48 -18.13
C ILE A 620 -19.79 -12.97 -18.35
N THR A 621 -20.66 -12.41 -19.19
CA THR A 621 -20.92 -10.96 -19.26
C THR A 621 -22.23 -10.68 -18.52
N HIS A 622 -22.29 -9.69 -17.66
CA HIS A 622 -23.50 -9.33 -16.90
C HIS A 622 -24.65 -9.02 -17.86
N ASP A 623 -25.85 -9.43 -17.44
CA ASP A 623 -27.13 -9.21 -18.12
C ASP A 623 -27.25 -9.76 -19.55
N ARG A 624 -26.20 -10.42 -20.04
CA ARG A 624 -26.25 -11.15 -21.31
C ARG A 624 -26.94 -12.49 -21.14
N GLU A 625 -27.87 -12.80 -22.04
CA GLU A 625 -28.49 -14.11 -22.08
C GLU A 625 -27.64 -15.12 -22.84
N TYR A 626 -27.57 -16.31 -22.28
CA TYR A 626 -26.90 -17.48 -22.86
C TYR A 626 -27.88 -18.63 -23.01
N ASP A 627 -27.70 -19.50 -23.98
CA ASP A 627 -28.53 -20.67 -24.23
C ASP A 627 -27.77 -21.97 -23.91
N LEU A 628 -28.31 -22.81 -23.10
CA LEU A 628 -27.78 -24.15 -22.77
C LEU A 628 -28.34 -25.25 -23.69
N THR A 629 -29.33 -24.93 -24.53
CA THR A 629 -29.82 -25.81 -25.60
C THR A 629 -29.10 -25.46 -26.91
N MET A 630 -29.61 -25.90 -28.05
CA MET A 630 -29.04 -25.54 -29.36
C MET A 630 -29.68 -24.30 -30.01
N GLY A 631 -30.37 -23.50 -29.16
CA GLY A 631 -31.02 -22.27 -29.64
C GLY A 631 -32.36 -22.47 -30.37
N THR A 632 -32.81 -23.68 -30.56
CA THR A 632 -34.05 -23.96 -31.26
C THR A 632 -35.24 -23.45 -30.47
N PRO A 633 -36.09 -22.57 -31.03
CA PRO A 633 -37.32 -22.11 -30.37
C PRO A 633 -38.24 -23.29 -29.97
N GLY A 634 -38.78 -23.21 -28.75
CA GLY A 634 -39.61 -24.28 -28.20
C GLY A 634 -38.87 -25.41 -27.47
N SER A 635 -37.52 -25.41 -27.47
CA SER A 635 -36.75 -26.33 -26.64
C SER A 635 -37.02 -26.11 -25.16
N LYS A 636 -36.88 -27.15 -24.33
CA LYS A 636 -37.19 -27.10 -22.90
C LYS A 636 -36.25 -27.95 -22.09
N VAL A 637 -35.89 -27.44 -20.93
CA VAL A 637 -35.18 -28.20 -19.88
C VAL A 637 -36.17 -29.09 -19.18
N LEU A 638 -35.90 -30.38 -19.14
CA LEU A 638 -36.75 -31.42 -18.48
C LEU A 638 -36.26 -31.77 -17.09
N TYR A 639 -34.95 -31.70 -16.87
CA TYR A 639 -34.28 -31.96 -15.60
C TYR A 639 -33.08 -31.01 -15.43
N PHE A 640 -32.90 -30.53 -14.23
CA PHE A 640 -31.81 -29.63 -13.89
C PHE A 640 -31.40 -29.78 -12.43
N THR A 641 -30.12 -29.94 -12.14
CA THR A 641 -29.53 -29.84 -10.80
C THR A 641 -28.22 -29.06 -10.84
N ALA A 642 -27.93 -28.31 -9.77
CA ALA A 642 -26.66 -27.66 -9.53
C ALA A 642 -25.93 -28.44 -8.43
N ASN A 643 -24.68 -28.84 -8.71
CA ASN A 643 -23.89 -29.71 -7.84
C ASN A 643 -22.59 -28.96 -7.47
N PRO A 644 -22.53 -28.34 -6.26
CA PRO A 644 -21.43 -27.44 -5.86
C PRO A 644 -20.04 -28.10 -5.78
N ASN A 645 -20.01 -29.43 -5.70
CA ASN A 645 -18.77 -30.21 -5.65
C ASN A 645 -18.71 -31.26 -6.76
N GLY A 646 -19.43 -31.04 -7.88
CA GLY A 646 -19.41 -31.93 -9.03
C GLY A 646 -20.02 -33.32 -8.78
N GLU A 647 -20.96 -33.44 -7.86
CA GLU A 647 -21.64 -34.66 -7.59
C GLU A 647 -22.35 -35.19 -8.84
N ALA A 648 -22.21 -36.49 -9.07
CA ALA A 648 -22.93 -37.20 -10.10
C ALA A 648 -24.14 -37.93 -9.50
N GLU A 649 -25.26 -37.80 -10.15
CA GLU A 649 -26.53 -38.40 -9.70
C GLU A 649 -27.05 -39.33 -10.76
N THR A 650 -27.80 -40.36 -10.30
CA THR A 650 -28.53 -41.28 -11.18
C THR A 650 -29.96 -40.85 -11.28
N ILE A 651 -30.46 -40.69 -12.50
CA ILE A 651 -31.84 -40.30 -12.77
C ILE A 651 -32.63 -41.44 -13.39
N LYS A 652 -33.93 -41.50 -13.08
CA LYS A 652 -34.90 -42.38 -13.70
C LYS A 652 -35.73 -41.58 -14.73
N VAL A 653 -35.60 -41.98 -15.98
CA VAL A 653 -36.33 -41.39 -17.11
C VAL A 653 -37.51 -42.26 -17.42
N THR A 654 -38.74 -41.75 -17.26
CA THR A 654 -39.99 -42.44 -17.55
C THR A 654 -40.56 -41.93 -18.85
N PHE A 655 -40.89 -42.84 -19.77
CA PHE A 655 -41.41 -42.52 -21.08
C PHE A 655 -42.93 -42.39 -21.09
N ARG A 656 -43.46 -41.64 -22.07
CA ARG A 656 -44.91 -41.64 -22.29
C ARG A 656 -45.33 -43.01 -22.81
N PRO A 657 -46.42 -43.60 -22.29
CA PRO A 657 -46.90 -44.88 -22.78
C PRO A 657 -47.15 -44.87 -24.29
N ASN A 658 -46.53 -45.80 -25.00
CA ASN A 658 -46.73 -46.05 -26.41
C ASN A 658 -46.73 -47.56 -26.66
N PRO A 659 -47.68 -48.12 -27.41
CA PRO A 659 -47.82 -49.58 -27.63
C PRO A 659 -46.59 -50.25 -28.24
N LYS A 660 -45.70 -49.47 -28.90
CA LYS A 660 -44.45 -49.94 -29.51
C LYS A 660 -43.26 -49.93 -28.53
N LEU A 661 -43.40 -49.46 -27.32
CA LEU A 661 -42.34 -49.34 -26.35
C LEU A 661 -42.13 -50.63 -25.56
N LYS A 662 -40.93 -51.24 -25.66
CA LYS A 662 -40.54 -52.41 -24.87
C LYS A 662 -40.19 -52.14 -23.42
N ARG A 663 -39.76 -50.90 -23.11
CA ARG A 663 -39.40 -50.46 -21.76
C ARG A 663 -40.05 -49.11 -21.47
N ILE A 664 -40.70 -49.01 -20.30
CA ILE A 664 -41.43 -47.82 -19.87
C ILE A 664 -40.51 -46.79 -19.20
N SER A 665 -39.36 -47.24 -18.70
CA SER A 665 -38.35 -46.35 -18.06
C SER A 665 -36.96 -46.85 -18.28
N MET A 666 -35.99 -45.94 -18.12
CA MET A 666 -34.55 -46.24 -18.09
C MET A 666 -33.87 -45.40 -17.00
N ASP A 667 -32.80 -45.94 -16.46
CA ASP A 667 -31.94 -45.21 -15.55
C ASP A 667 -30.73 -44.69 -16.30
N ARG A 668 -30.22 -43.53 -15.88
CA ARG A 668 -28.99 -42.92 -16.40
C ARG A 668 -28.21 -42.31 -15.28
N ASP A 669 -26.91 -42.55 -15.29
CA ASP A 669 -25.95 -42.00 -14.37
C ASP A 669 -25.26 -40.81 -15.03
N PHE A 670 -25.25 -39.67 -14.34
CA PHE A 670 -24.47 -38.49 -14.80
C PHE A 670 -22.97 -38.71 -14.64
N GLY A 671 -22.50 -39.63 -13.80
CA GLY A 671 -21.10 -39.99 -13.66
C GLY A 671 -20.46 -40.49 -14.98
N GLU A 672 -21.29 -41.11 -15.84
CA GLU A 672 -20.84 -41.55 -17.18
C GLU A 672 -20.71 -40.37 -18.19
N ILE A 673 -21.15 -39.16 -17.82
CA ILE A 673 -21.18 -38.00 -18.72
C ILE A 673 -20.02 -37.05 -18.40
N LEU A 674 -19.14 -36.87 -19.36
CA LEU A 674 -18.01 -35.93 -19.25
C LEU A 674 -18.53 -34.49 -19.09
N VAL A 675 -17.85 -33.71 -18.22
CA VAL A 675 -18.08 -32.28 -18.09
C VAL A 675 -17.50 -31.60 -19.33
N LYS A 676 -18.35 -30.88 -20.08
CA LYS A 676 -17.97 -30.18 -21.32
C LYS A 676 -18.35 -28.70 -21.25
N GLY A 677 -17.88 -27.89 -22.17
CA GLY A 677 -18.25 -26.49 -22.25
C GLY A 677 -19.78 -26.28 -22.35
N ARG A 678 -20.28 -25.17 -21.78
CA ARG A 678 -21.69 -24.81 -21.72
C ARG A 678 -22.45 -24.83 -23.07
N GLN A 679 -21.77 -24.57 -24.16
CA GLN A 679 -22.34 -24.57 -25.53
C GLN A 679 -22.42 -25.97 -26.17
N SER A 680 -21.89 -26.99 -25.53
CA SER A 680 -21.94 -28.35 -26.06
C SER A 680 -23.39 -28.84 -26.17
N ARG A 681 -23.70 -29.59 -27.22
CA ARG A 681 -25.01 -30.21 -27.43
C ARG A 681 -25.32 -31.28 -26.39
N GLY A 682 -24.32 -31.93 -25.81
CA GLY A 682 -24.48 -33.05 -24.91
C GLY A 682 -24.62 -34.39 -25.63
N ASN A 683 -24.78 -35.47 -24.86
CA ASN A 683 -24.95 -36.82 -25.35
C ASN A 683 -26.43 -37.11 -25.63
N LEU A 684 -26.71 -37.94 -26.60
CA LEU A 684 -28.06 -38.38 -26.91
C LEU A 684 -28.61 -39.22 -25.75
N LEU A 685 -29.69 -38.76 -25.12
CA LEU A 685 -30.39 -39.53 -24.10
C LEU A 685 -31.45 -40.45 -24.69
N THR A 686 -32.38 -39.90 -25.43
CA THR A 686 -33.45 -40.69 -26.07
C THR A 686 -34.17 -39.88 -27.17
N ARG A 687 -34.72 -40.60 -28.13
CA ARG A 687 -35.63 -40.07 -29.16
C ARG A 687 -37.09 -40.35 -28.84
N VAL A 688 -37.37 -41.02 -27.67
CA VAL A 688 -38.71 -41.35 -27.20
C VAL A 688 -39.22 -40.20 -26.35
N ASP A 689 -40.49 -39.90 -26.43
CA ASP A 689 -41.14 -38.88 -25.64
C ASP A 689 -41.04 -39.19 -24.13
N VAL A 690 -40.41 -38.28 -23.43
CA VAL A 690 -40.24 -38.38 -21.97
C VAL A 690 -41.50 -37.85 -21.26
N HIS A 691 -42.00 -38.60 -20.34
CA HIS A 691 -43.11 -38.21 -19.47
C HIS A 691 -42.60 -37.45 -18.24
N LYS A 692 -41.64 -38.05 -17.50
CA LYS A 692 -41.07 -37.50 -16.27
C LYS A 692 -39.63 -37.97 -16.08
N ILE A 693 -38.81 -37.11 -15.49
CA ILE A 693 -37.46 -37.46 -15.00
C ILE A 693 -37.45 -37.24 -13.49
N THR A 694 -36.97 -38.20 -12.73
CA THR A 694 -36.85 -38.14 -11.28
C THR A 694 -35.48 -38.55 -10.84
N LEU A 695 -34.94 -37.92 -9.81
CA LEU A 695 -33.77 -38.39 -9.09
C LEU A 695 -34.00 -39.80 -8.57
N LYS A 696 -33.05 -40.70 -8.78
CA LYS A 696 -33.08 -42.08 -8.28
C LYS A 696 -32.08 -42.25 -7.13
N ALA A 697 -30.88 -41.75 -7.29
CA ALA A 697 -29.83 -41.80 -6.27
C ALA A 697 -28.87 -40.61 -6.41
N HIS A 698 -28.41 -40.10 -5.28
CA HIS A 698 -27.27 -39.17 -5.27
C HIS A 698 -25.98 -39.96 -5.50
N GLY A 699 -25.05 -39.40 -6.27
CA GLY A 699 -23.75 -39.98 -6.53
C GLY A 699 -22.63 -39.20 -5.87
N ALA A 700 -21.44 -39.77 -5.89
CA ALA A 700 -20.25 -39.14 -5.38
C ALA A 700 -19.73 -38.01 -6.30
N SER A 701 -18.86 -37.19 -5.78
CA SER A 701 -18.15 -36.19 -6.59
C SER A 701 -17.30 -36.85 -7.65
N THR A 702 -17.31 -36.29 -8.86
CA THR A 702 -16.46 -36.73 -9.98
C THR A 702 -15.20 -35.86 -10.11
N LEU A 703 -15.00 -34.92 -9.18
CA LEU A 703 -13.84 -34.04 -9.12
C LEU A 703 -12.85 -34.54 -8.07
N GLY A 704 -11.59 -34.14 -8.19
CA GLY A 704 -10.56 -34.44 -7.17
C GLY A 704 -10.88 -33.88 -5.80
N GLY A 705 -10.09 -34.25 -4.78
CA GLY A 705 -10.26 -33.79 -3.40
C GLY A 705 -10.42 -32.29 -3.25
N ARG A 706 -11.06 -31.87 -2.16
CA ARG A 706 -11.22 -30.46 -1.82
C ARG A 706 -10.35 -30.09 -0.63
N ARG A 707 -9.51 -29.08 -0.79
CA ARG A 707 -8.66 -28.60 0.30
C ARG A 707 -9.51 -27.88 1.34
N VAL A 708 -9.31 -28.22 2.61
CA VAL A 708 -10.11 -27.73 3.75
C VAL A 708 -9.16 -27.17 4.81
N TRP A 709 -9.52 -26.04 5.38
CA TRP A 709 -8.82 -25.39 6.49
C TRP A 709 -9.79 -25.18 7.65
N PHE A 710 -9.24 -25.09 8.86
CA PHE A 710 -9.97 -24.75 10.07
C PHE A 710 -9.51 -23.41 10.61
N ASP A 711 -10.43 -22.48 10.75
CA ASP A 711 -10.16 -21.15 11.30
C ASP A 711 -10.50 -21.15 12.80
N HIS A 712 -9.44 -21.06 13.62
CA HIS A 712 -9.56 -21.08 15.09
C HIS A 712 -10.22 -19.81 15.66
N ASP A 713 -10.21 -18.67 14.94
CA ASP A 713 -10.83 -17.43 15.41
C ASP A 713 -12.35 -17.49 15.37
N VAL A 714 -12.90 -18.12 14.35
CA VAL A 714 -14.35 -18.25 14.15
C VAL A 714 -14.88 -19.66 14.40
N GLN A 715 -14.00 -20.63 14.68
CA GLN A 715 -14.34 -22.04 14.92
C GLN A 715 -15.16 -22.66 13.79
N ARG A 716 -14.67 -22.44 12.55
CA ARG A 716 -15.33 -22.94 11.34
C ARG A 716 -14.34 -23.46 10.31
N LEU A 717 -14.85 -24.35 9.47
CA LEU A 717 -14.12 -24.78 8.27
C LEU A 717 -14.22 -23.70 7.18
N ASN A 718 -13.19 -23.64 6.34
CA ASN A 718 -13.20 -22.82 5.14
C ASN A 718 -12.44 -23.51 4.00
N TYR A 719 -12.60 -22.97 2.78
CA TYR A 719 -11.93 -23.41 1.57
C TYR A 719 -10.99 -22.33 1.01
N ASP A 720 -10.79 -21.26 1.78
CA ASP A 720 -10.13 -20.04 1.33
C ASP A 720 -8.65 -19.97 1.76
N GLY A 721 -8.13 -21.02 2.39
CA GLY A 721 -6.74 -21.09 2.84
C GLY A 721 -6.46 -20.40 4.17
N ARG A 722 -7.46 -20.25 5.05
CA ARG A 722 -7.32 -19.54 6.34
C ARG A 722 -7.24 -20.47 7.52
N GLY A 723 -6.27 -20.24 8.40
CA GLY A 723 -6.05 -21.06 9.58
C GLY A 723 -5.29 -22.35 9.28
N GLU A 724 -5.55 -23.40 10.06
CA GLU A 724 -4.87 -24.69 9.98
C GLU A 724 -5.33 -25.50 8.78
N PHE A 725 -4.39 -26.00 7.98
CA PHE A 725 -4.71 -26.87 6.84
C PHE A 725 -4.99 -28.28 7.30
N LEU A 726 -6.21 -28.77 7.07
CA LEU A 726 -6.66 -30.10 7.48
C LEU A 726 -6.40 -31.20 6.43
N GLY A 727 -6.07 -30.83 5.19
CA GLY A 727 -5.84 -31.75 4.09
C GLY A 727 -6.84 -31.65 2.94
N GLU A 728 -6.75 -32.60 2.00
CA GLU A 728 -7.70 -32.76 0.90
C GLU A 728 -8.79 -33.75 1.28
N PHE A 729 -10.06 -33.35 1.14
CA PHE A 729 -11.23 -34.09 1.50
C PHE A 729 -12.00 -34.56 0.26
N HIS A 730 -12.33 -35.84 0.21
CA HIS A 730 -13.27 -36.44 -0.75
C HIS A 730 -14.65 -36.52 -0.14
N SER A 731 -15.66 -36.96 -0.93
CA SER A 731 -17.07 -36.93 -0.52
C SER A 731 -17.35 -37.66 0.79
N ASP A 732 -16.61 -38.70 1.10
CA ASP A 732 -16.84 -39.61 2.26
C ASP A 732 -15.93 -39.29 3.45
N ASP A 733 -15.03 -38.34 3.31
CA ASP A 733 -14.10 -37.93 4.36
C ASP A 733 -14.84 -37.14 5.45
N LEU A 734 -14.36 -37.32 6.67
CA LEU A 734 -14.93 -36.69 7.85
C LEU A 734 -13.87 -35.86 8.56
N VAL A 735 -14.31 -34.83 9.28
CA VAL A 735 -13.51 -34.05 10.21
C VAL A 735 -13.62 -34.68 11.59
N LEU A 736 -12.50 -34.97 12.23
CA LEU A 736 -12.39 -35.39 13.62
C LEU A 736 -12.24 -34.16 14.51
N VAL A 737 -12.98 -34.11 15.58
CA VAL A 737 -12.82 -33.12 16.66
C VAL A 737 -12.57 -33.84 17.96
N VAL A 738 -11.48 -33.47 18.63
CA VAL A 738 -11.10 -33.97 19.95
C VAL A 738 -11.16 -32.85 20.96
N LEU A 739 -11.82 -33.07 22.08
CA LEU A 739 -11.99 -32.10 23.15
C LEU A 739 -11.07 -32.38 24.33
N GLN A 740 -10.72 -31.33 25.08
CA GLN A 740 -9.88 -31.41 26.27
C GLN A 740 -10.43 -32.33 27.39
N ASN A 741 -11.75 -32.58 27.42
CA ASN A 741 -12.40 -33.51 28.35
C ASN A 741 -12.33 -34.96 27.89
N GLY A 742 -11.57 -35.27 26.83
CA GLY A 742 -11.43 -36.59 26.27
C GLY A 742 -12.58 -37.07 25.38
N GLN A 743 -13.55 -36.22 25.14
CA GLN A 743 -14.62 -36.50 24.19
C GLN A 743 -14.11 -36.27 22.77
N PHE A 744 -14.66 -37.03 21.83
CA PHE A 744 -14.40 -36.84 20.40
C PHE A 744 -15.67 -37.18 19.58
N TYR A 745 -15.73 -36.53 18.40
CA TYR A 745 -16.82 -36.77 17.44
C TYR A 745 -16.35 -36.49 16.02
N THR A 746 -17.08 -36.98 15.05
CA THR A 746 -16.83 -36.77 13.63
C THR A 746 -17.97 -36.00 12.99
N THR A 747 -17.65 -35.08 12.06
CA THR A 747 -18.61 -34.33 11.25
C THR A 747 -18.26 -34.45 9.77
N ASN A 748 -19.22 -34.12 8.90
CA ASN A 748 -18.87 -33.83 7.52
C ASN A 748 -18.08 -32.50 7.45
N PHE A 749 -17.52 -32.16 6.28
CA PHE A 749 -16.77 -30.94 6.08
C PHE A 749 -17.61 -29.78 5.50
N ASP A 750 -18.86 -29.66 5.90
CA ASP A 750 -19.76 -28.59 5.52
C ASP A 750 -19.33 -27.27 6.22
N LEU A 751 -19.28 -26.18 5.48
CA LEU A 751 -18.91 -24.85 6.00
C LEU A 751 -19.92 -24.30 7.02
N ASN A 752 -21.15 -24.81 7.03
CA ASN A 752 -22.18 -24.43 8.01
C ASN A 752 -21.94 -25.04 9.38
N ASN A 753 -21.06 -26.03 9.48
CA ASN A 753 -20.74 -26.62 10.78
C ASN A 753 -20.07 -25.55 11.65
N HIS A 754 -20.56 -25.48 12.88
CA HIS A 754 -19.98 -24.61 13.91
C HIS A 754 -19.47 -25.48 15.05
N TYR A 755 -18.25 -25.22 15.46
CA TYR A 755 -17.61 -25.95 16.55
C TYR A 755 -17.56 -25.04 17.78
N GLU A 756 -17.91 -25.59 18.95
CA GLU A 756 -17.90 -24.78 20.17
C GLU A 756 -16.47 -24.43 20.58
N PRO A 757 -16.19 -23.16 20.88
CA PRO A 757 -14.80 -22.71 21.12
C PRO A 757 -14.20 -23.26 22.41
N SER A 758 -15.00 -23.65 23.37
CA SER A 758 -14.51 -24.09 24.68
C SER A 758 -14.10 -25.56 24.66
N GLY A 759 -12.81 -25.82 24.77
CA GLY A 759 -12.30 -27.15 25.00
C GLY A 759 -11.90 -27.93 23.77
N ILE A 760 -11.81 -27.35 22.59
CA ILE A 760 -11.20 -28.04 21.43
C ILE A 760 -9.73 -28.22 21.69
N LEU A 761 -9.29 -29.49 21.57
CA LEU A 761 -7.87 -29.87 21.66
C LEU A 761 -7.27 -30.01 20.26
N ARG A 762 -8.02 -30.66 19.34
CA ARG A 762 -7.56 -30.93 17.98
C ARG A 762 -8.71 -30.99 16.98
N VAL A 763 -8.47 -30.49 15.79
CA VAL A 763 -9.35 -30.65 14.62
C VAL A 763 -8.48 -31.16 13.47
N GLU A 764 -8.88 -32.27 12.85
CA GLU A 764 -8.11 -32.80 11.71
C GLU A 764 -9.01 -33.66 10.80
N LYS A 765 -8.47 -34.12 9.68
CA LYS A 765 -9.13 -35.10 8.83
C LYS A 765 -9.16 -36.44 9.57
N PHE A 766 -10.35 -37.05 9.65
CA PHE A 766 -10.52 -38.33 10.31
C PHE A 766 -9.88 -39.49 9.52
N ASP A 767 -9.03 -40.24 10.20
CA ASP A 767 -8.43 -41.47 9.70
C ASP A 767 -8.76 -42.62 10.69
N GLU A 768 -9.46 -43.64 10.22
CA GLU A 768 -9.87 -44.78 11.06
C GLU A 768 -8.73 -45.72 11.43
N HIS A 769 -7.58 -45.60 10.75
CA HIS A 769 -6.38 -46.42 11.02
C HIS A 769 -5.36 -45.71 11.87
N LYS A 770 -5.53 -44.36 12.10
CA LYS A 770 -4.61 -43.58 12.89
C LYS A 770 -4.59 -44.02 14.35
N VAL A 771 -3.37 -44.35 14.82
CA VAL A 771 -3.16 -44.74 16.20
C VAL A 771 -2.88 -43.55 17.07
N TRP A 772 -3.64 -43.42 18.14
CA TRP A 772 -3.46 -42.38 19.14
C TRP A 772 -2.85 -42.94 20.42
N THR A 773 -2.00 -42.16 21.06
CA THR A 773 -1.47 -42.43 22.39
C THR A 773 -1.94 -41.35 23.33
N ALA A 774 -2.63 -41.73 24.41
CA ALA A 774 -3.06 -40.83 25.47
C ALA A 774 -2.43 -41.24 26.80
N VAL A 775 -1.96 -40.24 27.54
CA VAL A 775 -1.56 -40.34 28.95
C VAL A 775 -2.58 -39.65 29.80
N LEU A 776 -3.08 -40.32 30.80
CA LEU A 776 -4.20 -39.87 31.64
C LEU A 776 -4.08 -40.32 33.11
N PHE A 777 -4.66 -39.59 34.02
CA PHE A 777 -4.97 -40.04 35.36
C PHE A 777 -6.37 -40.64 35.36
N ASP A 778 -6.45 -41.95 35.65
CA ASP A 778 -7.72 -42.68 35.68
C ASP A 778 -8.27 -42.62 37.11
N ALA A 779 -9.38 -41.89 37.29
CA ALA A 779 -10.01 -41.70 38.60
C ALA A 779 -10.61 -43.00 39.14
N ASP A 780 -11.00 -43.94 38.27
CA ASP A 780 -11.50 -45.25 38.69
C ASP A 780 -10.37 -46.18 39.20
N GLN A 781 -9.12 -45.78 38.98
CA GLN A 781 -7.95 -46.53 39.33
C GLN A 781 -7.02 -45.73 40.24
N GLN A 782 -7.56 -45.14 41.26
CA GLN A 782 -6.84 -44.41 42.32
C GLN A 782 -6.09 -43.16 41.80
N GLY A 783 -6.41 -42.69 40.62
CA GLY A 783 -5.75 -41.47 40.04
C GLY A 783 -4.32 -41.70 39.61
N PHE A 784 -3.86 -42.96 39.42
CA PHE A 784 -2.53 -43.23 38.89
C PHE A 784 -2.43 -42.82 37.41
N PRO A 785 -1.20 -42.54 36.91
CA PRO A 785 -0.97 -42.27 35.52
C PRO A 785 -1.00 -43.55 34.67
N TYR A 786 -1.83 -43.52 33.64
CA TYR A 786 -2.01 -44.62 32.68
C TYR A 786 -1.63 -44.12 31.27
N VAL A 787 -1.04 -45.00 30.49
CA VAL A 787 -0.87 -44.78 29.05
C VAL A 787 -1.73 -45.81 28.30
N LYS A 788 -2.36 -45.35 27.22
CA LYS A 788 -3.09 -46.24 26.32
C LYS A 788 -2.87 -45.87 24.86
N ARG A 789 -2.86 -46.88 23.99
CA ARG A 789 -2.81 -46.71 22.54
C ARG A 789 -4.12 -47.25 21.96
N PHE A 790 -4.72 -46.44 21.08
CA PHE A 790 -6.03 -46.78 20.56
C PHE A 790 -6.30 -46.18 19.20
N VAL A 791 -7.28 -46.65 18.50
CA VAL A 791 -7.86 -46.04 17.32
C VAL A 791 -9.23 -45.44 17.66
N LEU A 792 -9.58 -44.37 16.97
CA LEU A 792 -10.85 -43.67 17.13
C LEU A 792 -11.90 -44.26 16.16
N GLU A 793 -13.16 -44.26 16.57
CA GLU A 793 -14.29 -44.74 15.78
C GLU A 793 -15.13 -43.56 15.28
N ARG A 794 -15.80 -43.73 14.15
CA ARG A 794 -16.76 -42.73 13.64
C ARG A 794 -17.90 -42.56 14.64
N CYS A 795 -18.22 -41.34 15.03
CA CYS A 795 -19.32 -41.04 15.92
C CYS A 795 -19.93 -39.68 15.65
N ALA A 796 -21.21 -39.54 15.78
CA ALA A 796 -21.89 -38.28 15.52
C ALA A 796 -21.66 -37.27 16.64
N GLN A 797 -21.65 -35.98 16.31
CA GLN A 797 -21.54 -34.86 17.24
C GLN A 797 -22.63 -34.91 18.34
N THR A 798 -23.81 -35.43 18.03
CA THR A 798 -24.94 -35.59 18.98
C THR A 798 -24.71 -36.70 20.01
N ARG A 799 -23.72 -37.57 19.79
CA ARG A 799 -23.32 -38.64 20.70
C ARG A 799 -21.82 -38.81 20.71
N PRO A 800 -21.11 -37.85 21.30
CA PRO A 800 -19.66 -37.92 21.39
C PRO A 800 -19.23 -39.13 22.20
N LEU A 801 -18.11 -39.73 21.80
CA LEU A 801 -17.47 -40.82 22.53
C LEU A 801 -16.38 -40.26 23.39
N ASN A 802 -16.01 -40.94 24.49
CA ASN A 802 -14.99 -40.48 25.40
C ASN A 802 -13.89 -41.53 25.59
N PHE A 803 -12.64 -41.13 25.37
CA PHE A 803 -11.51 -42.05 25.59
C PHE A 803 -10.93 -41.94 27.00
N LEU A 804 -11.32 -40.98 27.83
CA LEU A 804 -10.93 -40.90 29.24
C LEU A 804 -11.78 -41.82 30.15
N GLY A 805 -12.92 -42.36 29.66
CA GLY A 805 -13.90 -43.14 30.45
C GLY A 805 -15.04 -42.25 30.97
N ASP A 806 -15.91 -42.83 31.77
CA ASP A 806 -17.15 -42.20 32.24
C ASP A 806 -16.95 -41.37 33.52
N ASN A 807 -15.80 -41.48 34.20
CA ASN A 807 -15.56 -40.77 35.44
C ASN A 807 -15.10 -39.32 35.17
N PRO A 808 -15.88 -38.32 35.59
CA PRO A 808 -15.56 -36.90 35.33
C PRO A 808 -14.27 -36.39 36.03
N ASN A 809 -13.77 -37.14 37.02
CA ASN A 809 -12.51 -36.80 37.74
C ASN A 809 -11.27 -37.35 37.05
N SER A 810 -11.40 -38.14 35.98
CA SER A 810 -10.28 -38.55 35.17
C SER A 810 -9.67 -37.33 34.44
N ARG A 811 -8.34 -37.23 34.47
CA ARG A 811 -7.65 -36.06 33.90
C ARG A 811 -6.75 -36.48 32.76
N PHE A 812 -6.79 -35.71 31.73
CA PHE A 812 -5.95 -35.82 30.58
C PHE A 812 -4.59 -35.14 30.86
N ILE A 813 -3.50 -35.77 30.40
CA ILE A 813 -2.13 -35.25 30.54
C ILE A 813 -1.57 -34.94 29.15
N LEU A 814 -1.56 -35.90 28.23
CA LEU A 814 -0.94 -35.79 26.91
C LEU A 814 -1.70 -36.63 25.88
N LEU A 815 -1.85 -36.12 24.67
CA LEU A 815 -2.33 -36.83 23.50
C LEU A 815 -1.35 -36.65 22.35
N THR A 816 -0.88 -37.74 21.77
CA THR A 816 0.01 -37.70 20.61
C THR A 816 -0.43 -38.72 19.57
N ASP A 817 -0.14 -38.42 18.32
CA ASP A 817 -0.36 -39.26 17.16
C ASP A 817 0.96 -39.78 16.57
N GLN A 818 2.06 -39.57 17.27
CA GLN A 818 3.37 -40.14 16.87
C GLN A 818 3.27 -41.68 16.74
N VAL A 819 3.85 -42.20 15.67
CA VAL A 819 3.83 -43.65 15.40
C VAL A 819 4.61 -44.43 16.46
N TYR A 820 5.74 -43.88 16.92
CA TYR A 820 6.61 -44.44 17.94
C TYR A 820 6.79 -43.45 19.10
N PRO A 821 5.78 -43.25 19.92
CA PRO A 821 5.84 -42.21 20.97
C PRO A 821 6.79 -42.67 22.09
N ARG A 822 7.59 -41.73 22.57
CA ARG A 822 8.50 -41.91 23.69
C ARG A 822 8.20 -40.89 24.77
N LEU A 823 8.06 -41.37 26.00
CA LEU A 823 7.67 -40.52 27.11
C LEU A 823 8.79 -40.47 28.15
N GLN A 824 9.00 -39.31 28.73
CA GLN A 824 9.82 -39.10 29.92
C GLN A 824 8.89 -38.77 31.09
N VAL A 825 9.02 -39.51 32.17
CA VAL A 825 8.26 -39.36 33.41
C VAL A 825 9.20 -38.84 34.47
N THR A 826 8.99 -37.62 34.96
CA THR A 826 9.72 -37.02 36.06
C THR A 826 8.95 -37.25 37.34
N TYR A 827 9.61 -37.78 38.37
CA TYR A 827 9.00 -38.05 39.67
C TYR A 827 8.91 -36.78 40.51
N GLY A 828 7.86 -36.68 41.33
CA GLY A 828 7.61 -35.52 42.19
C GLY A 828 7.47 -35.88 43.67
N GLY A 829 7.23 -34.86 44.48
CA GLY A 829 7.13 -35.04 45.93
C GLY A 829 8.37 -35.62 46.61
N ASN A 830 8.17 -36.67 47.42
CA ASN A 830 9.29 -37.32 48.13
C ASN A 830 10.18 -38.20 47.24
N GLU A 831 9.81 -38.37 45.97
CA GLU A 831 10.51 -39.25 45.02
C GLU A 831 11.28 -38.43 43.93
N ASN A 832 11.43 -37.13 44.10
CA ASN A 832 12.07 -36.23 43.15
C ASN A 832 13.58 -36.46 42.93
N PHE A 833 14.20 -37.29 43.79
CA PHE A 833 15.59 -37.70 43.70
C PHE A 833 15.82 -38.85 42.69
N ARG A 834 14.76 -39.45 42.15
CA ARG A 834 14.85 -40.53 41.17
C ARG A 834 15.15 -40.02 39.77
N ASP A 835 15.97 -40.78 39.03
CA ASP A 835 16.17 -40.52 37.62
C ASP A 835 14.83 -40.60 36.87
N PRO A 836 14.62 -39.73 35.87
CA PRO A 836 13.43 -39.79 35.04
C PRO A 836 13.25 -41.15 34.37
N LEU A 837 12.02 -41.66 34.36
CA LEU A 837 11.70 -42.93 33.69
C LEU A 837 11.37 -42.64 32.21
N GLU A 838 12.16 -43.23 31.30
CA GLU A 838 11.86 -43.18 29.88
C GLU A 838 11.05 -44.42 29.45
N ILE A 839 10.01 -44.19 28.64
CA ILE A 839 9.13 -45.26 28.18
C ILE A 839 9.03 -45.19 26.65
N ASP A 840 9.47 -46.25 25.98
CA ASP A 840 9.08 -46.51 24.58
C ASP A 840 7.67 -47.11 24.58
N VAL A 841 6.69 -46.30 24.19
CA VAL A 841 5.29 -46.65 24.33
C VAL A 841 4.89 -47.81 23.41
N ASP A 842 5.52 -47.92 22.25
CA ASP A 842 5.24 -49.00 21.28
C ASP A 842 5.57 -50.36 21.86
N SER A 843 6.69 -50.48 22.55
CA SER A 843 7.09 -51.71 23.26
C SER A 843 6.34 -51.93 24.58
N PHE A 844 5.86 -50.79 25.19
CA PHE A 844 5.25 -50.84 26.51
C PHE A 844 3.77 -51.30 26.44
N ILE A 845 2.98 -50.88 25.43
CA ILE A 845 1.57 -51.22 25.32
C ILE A 845 1.13 -51.41 23.85
N ALA A 846 0.38 -52.49 23.60
CA ALA A 846 -0.23 -52.72 22.30
C ALA A 846 -1.46 -51.84 22.04
N VAL A 847 -1.74 -51.53 20.76
CA VAL A 847 -2.95 -50.81 20.31
C VAL A 847 -4.21 -51.61 20.66
N LYS A 848 -5.19 -50.91 21.24
CA LYS A 848 -6.52 -51.50 21.60
C LYS A 848 -7.62 -50.51 21.21
N GLY A 849 -8.88 -50.83 21.47
CA GLY A 849 -9.97 -49.85 21.28
C GLY A 849 -9.91 -48.68 22.28
N TYR A 850 -10.53 -47.54 21.95
CA TYR A 850 -10.54 -46.33 22.79
C TYR A 850 -11.11 -46.53 24.21
N LYS A 851 -11.96 -47.52 24.43
CA LYS A 851 -12.55 -47.91 25.75
C LYS A 851 -11.58 -48.68 26.65
N ALA A 852 -10.41 -49.06 26.14
CA ALA A 852 -9.45 -49.80 26.97
C ALA A 852 -8.91 -48.95 28.11
N LYS A 853 -8.72 -49.56 29.29
CA LYS A 853 -8.26 -48.87 30.50
C LYS A 853 -6.77 -48.42 30.43
N GLY A 854 -6.01 -48.96 29.49
CA GLY A 854 -4.58 -48.65 29.38
C GLY A 854 -3.69 -49.48 30.32
N LYS A 855 -2.42 -49.13 30.38
CA LYS A 855 -1.39 -49.72 31.25
C LYS A 855 -0.83 -48.68 32.20
N ARG A 856 -0.83 -48.98 33.49
CA ARG A 856 -0.29 -48.07 34.49
C ARG A 856 1.18 -47.82 34.29
N ILE A 857 1.57 -46.56 34.35
CA ILE A 857 2.98 -46.14 34.17
C ILE A 857 3.75 -46.32 35.47
N THR A 858 3.23 -45.79 36.58
CA THR A 858 3.88 -45.84 37.89
C THR A 858 2.82 -45.72 38.99
N THR A 859 3.21 -46.15 40.22
CA THR A 859 2.42 -45.86 41.45
C THR A 859 3.02 -44.76 42.28
N LEU A 860 4.18 -44.22 41.82
CA LEU A 860 4.87 -43.12 42.52
C LEU A 860 4.31 -41.76 42.10
N PRO A 861 4.43 -40.76 42.94
CA PRO A 861 4.00 -39.40 42.57
C PRO A 861 4.87 -38.90 41.43
N ILE A 862 4.22 -38.30 40.45
CA ILE A 862 4.86 -37.72 39.28
C ILE A 862 4.74 -36.20 39.33
N GLU A 863 5.75 -35.49 38.86
CA GLU A 863 5.77 -34.05 38.65
C GLU A 863 5.30 -33.73 37.22
N LYS A 864 5.88 -34.40 36.24
CA LYS A 864 5.66 -34.11 34.81
C LYS A 864 5.80 -35.34 33.94
N ILE A 865 5.06 -35.38 32.83
CA ILE A 865 5.24 -36.33 31.74
C ILE A 865 5.35 -35.52 30.45
N GLU A 866 6.45 -35.77 29.75
CA GLU A 866 6.78 -35.08 28.49
C GLU A 866 6.98 -36.10 27.38
N GLU A 867 6.68 -35.70 26.16
CA GLU A 867 6.99 -36.46 24.97
C GLU A 867 8.42 -36.15 24.53
N LEU A 868 9.19 -37.20 24.27
CA LEU A 868 10.54 -37.09 23.74
C LEU A 868 10.53 -37.43 22.23
N GLU A 869 11.56 -37.03 21.54
CA GLU A 869 11.75 -37.43 20.15
C GLU A 869 11.80 -38.94 20.00
N PRO A 870 11.12 -39.50 19.01
CA PRO A 870 11.09 -40.95 18.79
C PRO A 870 12.46 -41.49 18.38
N LEU A 871 12.82 -42.68 18.90
CA LEU A 871 14.05 -43.37 18.54
C LEU A 871 14.02 -43.97 17.12
N ARG A 872 12.86 -44.03 16.51
CA ARG A 872 12.66 -44.58 15.16
C ARG A 872 11.77 -43.63 14.38
N GLN A 873 12.14 -43.37 13.15
CA GLN A 873 11.27 -42.63 12.22
C GLN A 873 10.38 -43.62 11.48
N PRO A 874 9.11 -43.31 11.22
CA PRO A 874 8.27 -44.13 10.35
C PRO A 874 8.92 -44.16 8.96
N VAL A 875 8.96 -45.37 8.36
CA VAL A 875 9.40 -45.52 6.97
C VAL A 875 8.32 -44.86 6.12
N THR A 876 8.62 -43.66 5.63
CA THR A 876 7.79 -42.98 4.63
C THR A 876 7.93 -43.83 3.35
N GLU A 877 6.87 -44.53 2.95
CA GLU A 877 6.76 -45.03 1.58
C GLU A 877 6.88 -43.75 0.70
N ALA A 878 7.90 -43.69 -0.14
CA ALA A 878 8.11 -42.59 -1.06
C ALA A 878 6.85 -42.48 -1.93
N GLU A 879 6.19 -41.33 -1.87
CA GLU A 879 5.19 -40.96 -2.87
C GLU A 879 5.85 -41.11 -4.25
N PRO A 880 5.18 -41.70 -5.23
CA PRO A 880 5.70 -41.75 -6.58
C PRO A 880 5.93 -40.30 -7.04
N GLN A 881 7.18 -40.00 -7.35
CA GLN A 881 7.52 -38.74 -8.01
C GLN A 881 6.71 -38.66 -9.30
N GLU A 882 5.76 -37.76 -9.34
CA GLU A 882 5.16 -37.31 -10.59
C GLU A 882 6.31 -36.69 -11.41
N ASP A 883 6.69 -37.38 -12.47
CA ASP A 883 7.58 -36.84 -13.49
C ASP A 883 6.99 -35.54 -14.04
N GLU A 884 7.56 -34.40 -13.63
CA GLU A 884 7.38 -33.12 -14.30
C GLU A 884 8.05 -33.21 -15.70
N ASN A 885 7.39 -33.87 -16.63
CA ASN A 885 7.71 -33.83 -18.04
C ASN A 885 6.43 -34.08 -18.84
N ASP A 886 5.54 -33.12 -18.79
CA ASP A 886 4.56 -32.93 -19.86
C ASP A 886 4.76 -31.54 -20.48
N ASN A 887 5.69 -31.55 -21.39
CA ASN A 887 5.84 -30.54 -22.43
C ASN A 887 4.65 -30.74 -23.42
N ASP A 888 3.46 -30.34 -22.99
CA ASP A 888 2.29 -30.29 -23.91
C ASP A 888 2.37 -29.02 -24.76
N ASN A 889 3.11 -29.16 -25.83
CA ASN A 889 3.20 -28.21 -26.90
C ASN A 889 2.09 -28.57 -27.91
N SER A 890 0.85 -28.26 -27.52
CA SER A 890 -0.28 -28.26 -28.48
C SER A 890 -0.55 -26.82 -28.90
N PRO A 891 -0.53 -26.50 -30.17
CA PRO A 891 -0.78 -25.13 -30.66
C PRO A 891 -2.24 -24.77 -30.39
N GLU A 892 -2.46 -23.73 -29.60
CA GLU A 892 -3.73 -23.03 -29.52
C GLU A 892 -4.08 -22.47 -30.90
N VAL A 893 -5.13 -22.98 -31.46
CA VAL A 893 -5.76 -22.42 -32.66
C VAL A 893 -6.58 -21.22 -32.15
N ASP A 894 -6.03 -20.03 -32.35
CA ASP A 894 -6.76 -18.78 -32.28
C ASP A 894 -7.83 -18.77 -33.37
N THR A 895 -9.08 -18.80 -32.99
CA THR A 895 -10.21 -18.50 -33.89
C THR A 895 -10.73 -17.12 -33.55
N ASP A 896 -10.38 -16.19 -34.46
CA ASP A 896 -11.11 -15.02 -34.91
C ASP A 896 -11.88 -14.15 -33.91
N ASP A 897 -11.28 -13.01 -33.60
CA ASP A 897 -11.95 -11.75 -33.19
C ASP A 897 -12.24 -10.92 -34.47
N PRO A 898 -13.49 -10.67 -34.84
CA PRO A 898 -13.83 -9.91 -36.06
C PRO A 898 -14.00 -8.41 -35.74
N SER A 899 -12.94 -7.74 -35.25
CA SER A 899 -12.95 -6.29 -35.10
C SER A 899 -11.55 -5.66 -35.25
N GLN A 900 -10.92 -5.92 -36.40
CA GLN A 900 -9.86 -5.05 -36.90
C GLN A 900 -10.08 -4.78 -38.39
N GLU A 901 -10.54 -3.58 -38.69
CA GLU A 901 -10.46 -3.02 -40.04
C GLU A 901 -8.99 -2.75 -40.39
N PRO A 902 -8.53 -3.08 -41.60
CA PRO A 902 -7.15 -2.85 -42.02
C PRO A 902 -6.90 -1.37 -42.27
N SER A 903 -5.91 -0.77 -41.64
CA SER A 903 -5.38 0.54 -41.98
C SER A 903 -4.62 0.43 -43.30
N LEU A 904 -5.14 1.07 -44.31
CA LEU A 904 -4.48 1.43 -45.56
C LEU A 904 -3.38 2.46 -45.29
N PHE A 905 -2.12 2.03 -45.18
CA PHE A 905 -0.92 2.82 -45.48
C PHE A 905 0.33 2.05 -45.03
N ASP A 906 0.74 1.10 -45.88
CA ASP A 906 2.14 0.72 -45.98
C ASP A 906 2.46 0.54 -47.46
N ASN A 907 3.03 1.57 -48.05
CA ASN A 907 3.74 1.47 -49.30
C ASN A 907 5.23 1.32 -49.04
N ASN A 908 5.72 0.18 -49.41
CA ASN A 908 7.10 -0.06 -49.80
C ASN A 908 7.71 1.10 -50.57
N ASP A 909 8.97 1.40 -50.30
CA ASP A 909 9.92 1.42 -51.43
C ASP A 909 11.33 1.13 -50.92
N ASN A 910 11.90 0.14 -51.62
CA ASN A 910 13.29 -0.21 -51.67
C ASN A 910 14.19 0.93 -52.18
N ALA A 911 15.31 1.18 -51.53
CA ALA A 911 16.63 1.19 -52.14
C ALA A 911 17.71 1.34 -51.05
#